data_1bedd9502861f1e1131c9f2550f3ca72
#
_entry.id   1bedd9502861f1e1131c9f2550f3ca72
#
_cell.length_a   1.000
_cell.length_b   1.000
_cell.length_c   1.000
_cell.angle_alpha   90.00
_cell.angle_beta   90.00
_cell.angle_gamma   90.00
#
_symmetry.space_group_name_H-M   'P 1'
#
loop_
_entity.id
_entity.type
_entity.pdbx_description
1 polymer ?
#
loop_
_entity_poly.entity_id
_entity_poly.type
_entity_poly.pdbx_seq_one_letter_code
_entity_poly.pdbx_strand_id
1 'polypeptide(L)'
;MPPGRYRFAATSAIFLSALVATAQVGKRYHPSSAPAPTKEAEPTAAAKPFPYTDAVRANNVGVALMNRRQFAEALGKFQTACVLDPESDTGCLNAGIALLNMRRYDDARNMLAKSAERDPQNPRSWFNLALLERAAGNSEAAMADFQKVAALDPNDAGTQYFLGFLDSQAEHYQQAAADFRRAIELDPFHASAEYDLAQAEAHLGDADGAKAHLLRFQHITERGLGKPIRFLYGEQGQYSLAQEMSAPLTDAAPTAISVHFLDVSGALGVQKASKNATTSERFHSSRSKQIEPESAPQNLASFLGSGACVFDYDGDGRPDIFLVNANGSGAAALLRNAGRGKFVDVTKAAKLVFVAEGTGCAVGDYDNDGHPDLVVSSAAGITLFHNEGDGTFKDATDAAGVRTIGLALGVTFIDYDGDGDLDLYVTRFNNFPLENPSQPFTFPEDATPTGNVLWRNAGNGTFVDATKETALRGSAPSVGALGTDLTNDGAADLVVTGWAKSPAVLLNTREGPFRPVTPWAAEMPGPTAGAVALDFDGDGLMDLAFTQWAPPGLSLWRNVRGKSFEHVALPDPGWMRGWGLAAVDYDNDGLVDLVAVGETFSGNGRILLLRNEGQAGFRDVTHETGLDKIVLRNPRSVVAFDADGDGSIDLLITKNGLSPVLLKSVGGNKNNWLQLVVAGDTANKMGIGTRAEVFFGARKQIFEVPGASGYLGQGPPEIFSGLGDEGAADVLRLFWSPSTVQDEIQVPNGKRNTIVERDNSEVSR
;
A
#
# COMPACT_ATOMS: atom_id res chain seq x y z
N MET A 1 28.02 6.41 -55.51
CA MET A 1 28.12 5.15 -56.23
C MET A 1 27.47 4.04 -55.37
N PRO A 2 26.45 3.34 -55.89
CA PRO A 2 25.78 2.21 -55.24
C PRO A 2 26.28 0.88 -55.88
N PRO A 3 25.64 -0.28 -55.73
CA PRO A 3 25.08 -1.00 -54.58
C PRO A 3 25.53 -2.50 -54.60
N GLY A 4 25.11 -3.28 -53.64
CA GLY A 4 25.26 -4.74 -53.67
C GLY A 4 24.09 -5.45 -53.02
N ARG A 5 23.18 -5.95 -53.90
CA ARG A 5 22.13 -6.92 -53.55
C ARG A 5 22.69 -8.31 -53.42
N TYR A 6 22.22 -9.13 -52.48
CA TYR A 6 22.10 -10.58 -52.71
C TYR A 6 20.77 -11.09 -52.15
N ARG A 7 20.07 -11.80 -53.05
CA ARG A 7 18.89 -12.63 -52.84
C ARG A 7 19.35 -14.08 -52.63
N PHE A 8 18.44 -14.88 -52.15
CA PHE A 8 18.14 -16.33 -52.30
C PHE A 8 17.99 -17.01 -50.97
N ALA A 9 17.08 -17.94 -50.73
CA ALA A 9 15.95 -18.52 -51.47
C ALA A 9 15.15 -19.36 -50.46
N ALA A 10 13.89 -19.55 -50.78
CA ALA A 10 12.94 -20.38 -50.07
C ALA A 10 13.22 -21.88 -50.27
N THR A 11 12.81 -22.68 -49.32
CA THR A 11 12.41 -24.05 -49.60
C THR A 11 11.19 -24.46 -48.79
N SER A 12 10.12 -24.73 -49.50
CA SER A 12 8.85 -25.31 -49.07
C SER A 12 9.01 -26.81 -48.88
N ALA A 13 8.26 -27.40 -47.97
CA ALA A 13 7.88 -28.80 -48.04
C ALA A 13 6.43 -28.96 -47.56
N ILE A 14 5.64 -29.43 -48.49
CA ILE A 14 4.20 -29.80 -48.46
C ILE A 14 4.12 -31.29 -48.09
N PHE A 15 3.11 -31.67 -47.33
CA PHE A 15 2.36 -32.96 -47.43
C PHE A 15 1.03 -32.77 -46.69
N LEU A 16 -0.06 -32.62 -47.36
CA LEU A 16 -1.06 -33.46 -48.06
C LEU A 16 -1.81 -34.42 -47.11
N SER A 17 -2.99 -33.98 -46.85
CA SER A 17 -4.35 -34.48 -46.94
C SER A 17 -4.71 -35.96 -46.71
N ALA A 18 -5.77 -36.22 -46.00
CA ALA A 18 -6.84 -37.13 -46.38
C ALA A 18 -8.18 -36.77 -45.75
N LEU A 19 -9.14 -36.49 -46.62
CA LEU A 19 -10.57 -36.43 -46.44
C LEU A 19 -11.14 -37.84 -46.42
N VAL A 20 -12.11 -38.16 -45.57
CA VAL A 20 -13.19 -39.09 -45.90
C VAL A 20 -14.51 -38.64 -45.25
N ALA A 21 -15.57 -38.76 -46.04
CA ALA A 21 -16.87 -38.22 -45.89
C ALA A 21 -17.87 -39.12 -45.15
N THR A 22 -18.86 -38.43 -44.56
CA THR A 22 -20.29 -38.73 -44.44
C THR A 22 -20.84 -40.15 -44.26
N ALA A 23 -21.66 -40.32 -43.23
CA ALA A 23 -23.03 -40.89 -43.36
C ALA A 23 -23.92 -40.51 -42.19
N GLN A 24 -25.07 -39.88 -42.51
CA GLN A 24 -26.22 -39.72 -41.63
C GLN A 24 -26.93 -41.05 -41.45
N VAL A 25 -27.27 -41.41 -40.21
CA VAL A 25 -28.48 -42.25 -39.94
C VAL A 25 -29.08 -41.78 -38.63
N GLY A 26 -30.29 -41.27 -38.72
CA GLY A 26 -31.12 -40.91 -37.57
C GLY A 26 -31.59 -42.15 -36.80
N LYS A 27 -31.58 -42.01 -35.46
CA LYS A 27 -32.36 -42.89 -34.60
C LYS A 27 -33.05 -42.11 -33.47
N ARG A 28 -34.31 -42.44 -33.32
CA ARG A 28 -35.33 -41.92 -32.44
C ARG A 28 -34.96 -41.92 -30.97
N TYR A 29 -35.36 -40.87 -30.32
CA TYR A 29 -35.39 -40.71 -28.86
C TYR A 29 -36.36 -41.70 -28.22
N HIS A 30 -35.91 -42.49 -27.27
CA HIS A 30 -36.71 -43.14 -26.23
C HIS A 30 -36.19 -42.66 -24.86
N PRO A 31 -37.07 -42.20 -23.97
CA PRO A 31 -36.65 -41.84 -22.62
C PRO A 31 -36.58 -43.11 -21.76
N SER A 32 -35.44 -43.37 -21.15
CA SER A 32 -35.29 -44.43 -20.17
C SER A 32 -34.33 -44.04 -19.07
N SER A 33 -34.85 -44.14 -17.84
CA SER A 33 -34.22 -44.29 -16.52
C SER A 33 -33.43 -43.09 -15.99
N ALA A 34 -33.91 -42.61 -14.84
CA ALA A 34 -33.21 -41.73 -13.90
C ALA A 34 -31.84 -42.30 -13.51
N PRO A 35 -30.83 -41.47 -13.41
CA PRO A 35 -29.56 -41.90 -12.82
C PRO A 35 -29.72 -42.17 -11.32
N ALA A 36 -29.07 -43.20 -10.82
CA ALA A 36 -28.96 -43.53 -9.43
C ALA A 36 -28.42 -42.36 -8.62
N PRO A 37 -28.76 -42.22 -7.32
CA PRO A 37 -28.26 -41.14 -6.48
C PRO A 37 -26.74 -41.23 -6.40
N THR A 38 -26.10 -40.15 -6.86
CA THR A 38 -24.69 -39.88 -6.62
C THR A 38 -24.47 -39.89 -5.11
N LYS A 39 -23.51 -40.69 -4.62
CA LYS A 39 -23.02 -40.63 -3.25
C LYS A 39 -22.81 -39.13 -2.93
N GLU A 40 -23.47 -38.69 -1.85
CA GLU A 40 -23.15 -37.45 -1.17
C GLU A 40 -21.65 -37.40 -1.00
N ALA A 41 -21.01 -36.35 -1.50
CA ALA A 41 -19.64 -36.04 -1.17
C ALA A 41 -19.58 -35.89 0.36
N GLU A 42 -18.70 -36.62 0.99
CA GLU A 42 -18.42 -36.44 2.42
C GLU A 42 -18.15 -34.94 2.64
N PRO A 43 -18.72 -34.32 3.69
CA PRO A 43 -18.46 -32.93 3.98
C PRO A 43 -16.96 -32.77 4.20
N THR A 44 -16.34 -31.92 3.38
CA THR A 44 -14.98 -31.43 3.59
C THR A 44 -14.83 -31.07 5.06
N ALA A 45 -13.76 -31.52 5.68
CA ALA A 45 -13.50 -31.37 7.09
C ALA A 45 -13.78 -29.93 7.53
N ALA A 46 -14.78 -29.75 8.38
CA ALA A 46 -15.08 -28.49 9.02
C ALA A 46 -13.81 -27.96 9.68
N ALA A 47 -13.50 -26.68 9.44
CA ALA A 47 -12.39 -25.98 10.05
C ALA A 47 -12.29 -26.34 11.54
N LYS A 48 -11.10 -26.66 12.01
CA LYS A 48 -10.78 -26.95 13.43
C LYS A 48 -10.94 -25.63 14.21
N PRO A 49 -12.04 -25.35 14.94
CA PRO A 49 -12.38 -23.97 15.24
C PRO A 49 -11.70 -23.40 16.48
N PHE A 50 -11.28 -24.10 17.48
CA PHE A 50 -10.84 -23.47 18.73
C PHE A 50 -9.36 -23.63 19.09
N PRO A 51 -8.72 -24.78 19.04
CA PRO A 51 -7.32 -24.88 19.47
C PRO A 51 -6.36 -24.14 18.53
N TYR A 52 -6.66 -24.08 17.22
CA TYR A 52 -5.80 -23.46 16.24
C TYR A 52 -5.76 -21.93 16.40
N THR A 53 -6.92 -21.27 16.53
CA THR A 53 -7.00 -19.82 16.76
C THR A 53 -6.26 -19.40 18.02
N ASP A 54 -6.43 -20.16 19.12
CA ASP A 54 -5.72 -19.88 20.36
C ASP A 54 -4.21 -20.12 20.24
N ALA A 55 -3.78 -21.08 19.43
CA ALA A 55 -2.36 -21.32 19.14
C ALA A 55 -1.76 -20.13 18.36
N VAL A 56 -2.44 -19.65 17.30
CA VAL A 56 -2.05 -18.49 16.52
C VAL A 56 -1.95 -17.25 17.39
N ARG A 57 -2.98 -16.98 18.20
CA ARG A 57 -3.01 -15.84 19.14
C ARG A 57 -1.86 -15.91 20.13
N ALA A 58 -1.65 -17.06 20.75
CA ALA A 58 -0.54 -17.25 21.70
C ALA A 58 0.81 -17.03 21.00
N ASN A 59 1.00 -17.58 19.81
CA ASN A 59 2.23 -17.41 19.05
C ASN A 59 2.51 -15.93 18.73
N ASN A 60 1.53 -15.20 18.17
CA ASN A 60 1.74 -13.82 17.71
C ASN A 60 1.94 -12.84 18.87
N VAL A 61 1.25 -13.04 19.99
CA VAL A 61 1.57 -12.33 21.25
C VAL A 61 3.00 -12.68 21.72
N GLY A 62 3.43 -13.92 21.58
CA GLY A 62 4.81 -14.33 21.86
C GLY A 62 5.82 -13.59 20.98
N VAL A 63 5.55 -13.44 19.67
CA VAL A 63 6.41 -12.67 18.75
C VAL A 63 6.50 -11.20 19.18
N ALA A 64 5.37 -10.57 19.52
CA ALA A 64 5.36 -9.19 20.02
C ALA A 64 6.18 -9.02 21.31
N LEU A 65 6.11 -10.00 22.21
CA LEU A 65 6.92 -10.02 23.43
C LEU A 65 8.43 -10.19 23.11
N MET A 66 8.79 -10.98 22.09
CA MET A 66 10.17 -11.10 21.62
C MET A 66 10.71 -9.76 21.13
N ASN A 67 9.94 -9.03 20.33
CA ASN A 67 10.32 -7.69 19.83
C ASN A 67 10.49 -6.68 20.98
N ARG A 68 9.70 -6.82 22.04
CA ARG A 68 9.85 -6.06 23.30
C ARG A 68 10.97 -6.59 24.21
N ARG A 69 11.73 -7.60 23.77
CA ARG A 69 12.80 -8.29 24.55
C ARG A 69 12.31 -8.92 25.86
N GLN A 70 11.03 -9.18 25.98
CA GLN A 70 10.39 -9.88 27.12
C GLN A 70 10.45 -11.41 26.92
N PHE A 71 11.66 -11.96 26.76
CA PHE A 71 11.89 -13.34 26.31
C PHE A 71 11.27 -14.42 27.20
N ALA A 72 11.21 -14.18 28.52
CA ALA A 72 10.64 -15.15 29.47
C ALA A 72 9.12 -15.26 29.32
N GLU A 73 8.43 -14.15 29.11
CA GLU A 73 6.99 -14.11 28.87
C GLU A 73 6.66 -14.68 27.48
N ALA A 74 7.47 -14.33 26.46
CA ALA A 74 7.37 -14.88 25.12
C ALA A 74 7.48 -16.40 25.11
N LEU A 75 8.45 -16.97 25.85
CA LEU A 75 8.62 -18.42 26.02
C LEU A 75 7.34 -19.10 26.52
N GLY A 76 6.67 -18.53 27.52
CA GLY A 76 5.42 -19.06 28.04
C GLY A 76 4.31 -19.10 26.98
N LYS A 77 4.22 -18.08 26.15
CA LYS A 77 3.27 -17.99 25.03
C LYS A 77 3.59 -19.00 23.93
N PHE A 78 4.84 -19.13 23.52
CA PHE A 78 5.27 -20.11 22.53
C PHE A 78 5.10 -21.57 22.99
N GLN A 79 5.35 -21.85 24.27
CA GLN A 79 5.08 -23.17 24.82
C GLN A 79 3.59 -23.52 24.77
N THR A 80 2.73 -22.52 25.03
CA THR A 80 1.28 -22.67 24.86
C THR A 80 0.92 -23.00 23.42
N ALA A 81 1.45 -22.22 22.45
CA ALA A 81 1.22 -22.45 21.01
C ALA A 81 1.71 -23.83 20.57
N CYS A 82 2.92 -24.24 21.00
CA CYS A 82 3.49 -25.57 20.68
C CYS A 82 2.68 -26.75 21.23
N VAL A 83 1.93 -26.55 22.33
CA VAL A 83 1.03 -27.57 22.92
C VAL A 83 -0.33 -27.58 22.20
N LEU A 84 -0.89 -26.41 21.89
CA LEU A 84 -2.20 -26.27 21.25
C LEU A 84 -2.19 -26.73 19.79
N ASP A 85 -1.07 -26.50 19.08
CA ASP A 85 -0.86 -26.99 17.72
C ASP A 85 0.39 -27.88 17.64
N PRO A 86 0.25 -29.18 17.99
CA PRO A 86 1.36 -30.11 17.98
C PRO A 86 1.80 -30.55 16.58
N GLU A 87 1.02 -30.30 15.55
CA GLU A 87 1.37 -30.61 14.15
C GLU A 87 2.26 -29.52 13.52
N SER A 88 2.14 -28.27 13.97
CA SER A 88 3.02 -27.19 13.55
C SER A 88 4.37 -27.23 14.29
N ASP A 89 5.43 -26.85 13.58
CA ASP A 89 6.76 -26.68 14.15
C ASP A 89 6.93 -25.28 14.79
N THR A 90 6.16 -24.28 14.36
CA THR A 90 6.37 -22.84 14.62
C THR A 90 6.40 -22.51 16.11
N GLY A 91 5.44 -22.99 16.90
CA GLY A 91 5.42 -22.73 18.34
C GLY A 91 6.67 -23.29 19.06
N CYS A 92 7.16 -24.47 18.64
CA CYS A 92 8.36 -25.06 19.19
C CYS A 92 9.62 -24.35 18.70
N LEU A 93 9.68 -23.94 17.43
CA LEU A 93 10.74 -23.10 16.85
C LEU A 93 10.90 -21.83 17.67
N ASN A 94 9.83 -21.08 17.84
CA ASN A 94 9.85 -19.80 18.55
C ASN A 94 10.22 -19.94 20.03
N ALA A 95 9.78 -21.02 20.69
CA ALA A 95 10.22 -21.35 22.04
C ALA A 95 11.73 -21.58 22.08
N GLY A 96 12.29 -22.27 21.07
CA GLY A 96 13.76 -22.46 20.92
C GLY A 96 14.49 -21.15 20.72
N ILE A 97 13.96 -20.24 19.88
CA ILE A 97 14.54 -18.90 19.65
C ILE A 97 14.52 -18.07 20.95
N ALA A 98 13.42 -18.11 21.72
CA ALA A 98 13.34 -17.41 23.00
C ALA A 98 14.38 -17.94 23.99
N LEU A 99 14.50 -19.27 24.10
CA LEU A 99 15.48 -19.93 24.98
C LEU A 99 16.93 -19.60 24.58
N LEU A 100 17.24 -19.55 23.26
CA LEU A 100 18.53 -19.13 22.74
C LEU A 100 18.88 -17.70 23.19
N ASN A 101 17.95 -16.77 23.07
CA ASN A 101 18.14 -15.38 23.51
C ASN A 101 18.23 -15.24 25.06
N MET A 102 17.64 -16.18 25.80
CA MET A 102 17.83 -16.32 27.26
C MET A 102 19.14 -17.05 27.65
N ARG A 103 19.97 -17.46 26.65
CA ARG A 103 21.20 -18.26 26.83
C ARG A 103 20.99 -19.63 27.53
N ARG A 104 19.78 -20.17 27.42
CA ARG A 104 19.43 -21.50 27.93
C ARG A 104 19.68 -22.55 26.82
N TYR A 105 20.96 -22.77 26.49
CA TYR A 105 21.38 -23.48 25.28
C TYR A 105 20.89 -24.92 25.20
N ASP A 106 20.90 -25.70 26.30
CA ASP A 106 20.42 -27.09 26.28
C ASP A 106 18.93 -27.19 26.03
N ASP A 107 18.16 -26.30 26.67
CA ASP A 107 16.71 -26.25 26.46
C ASP A 107 16.38 -25.77 25.04
N ALA A 108 17.13 -24.77 24.53
CA ALA A 108 16.97 -24.26 23.17
C ALA A 108 17.25 -25.35 22.14
N ARG A 109 18.34 -26.12 22.30
CA ARG A 109 18.67 -27.25 21.41
C ARG A 109 17.54 -28.27 21.33
N ASN A 110 16.95 -28.65 22.47
CA ASN A 110 15.85 -29.59 22.52
C ASN A 110 14.61 -29.07 21.73
N MET A 111 14.28 -27.79 21.89
CA MET A 111 13.12 -27.22 21.21
C MET A 111 13.35 -27.02 19.72
N LEU A 112 14.53 -26.54 19.31
CA LEU A 112 14.89 -26.36 17.91
C LEU A 112 15.04 -27.69 17.17
N ALA A 113 15.63 -28.72 17.80
CA ALA A 113 15.70 -30.05 17.23
C ALA A 113 14.30 -30.65 17.02
N LYS A 114 13.39 -30.47 17.97
CA LYS A 114 11.98 -30.90 17.84
C LYS A 114 11.29 -30.14 16.67
N SER A 115 11.57 -28.87 16.47
CA SER A 115 11.06 -28.13 15.32
C SER A 115 11.61 -28.69 14.00
N ALA A 116 12.92 -28.91 13.91
CA ALA A 116 13.57 -29.48 12.72
C ALA A 116 13.14 -30.93 12.42
N GLU A 117 12.71 -31.70 13.43
CA GLU A 117 12.10 -33.05 13.26
C GLU A 117 10.70 -32.94 12.66
N ARG A 118 9.91 -31.95 13.10
CA ARG A 118 8.55 -31.73 12.59
C ARG A 118 8.53 -31.22 11.15
N ASP A 119 9.36 -30.21 10.87
CA ASP A 119 9.53 -29.67 9.53
C ASP A 119 11.02 -29.53 9.16
N PRO A 120 11.62 -30.58 8.57
CA PRO A 120 13.01 -30.53 8.09
C PRO A 120 13.25 -29.55 6.95
N GLN A 121 12.19 -29.07 6.28
CA GLN A 121 12.28 -28.13 5.17
C GLN A 121 12.22 -26.66 5.65
N ASN A 122 11.92 -26.42 6.92
CA ASN A 122 11.94 -25.06 7.48
C ASN A 122 13.40 -24.60 7.72
N PRO A 123 13.93 -23.63 6.93
CA PRO A 123 15.31 -23.17 7.08
C PRO A 123 15.54 -22.49 8.43
N ARG A 124 14.50 -21.91 9.07
CA ARG A 124 14.61 -21.20 10.35
C ARG A 124 15.08 -22.12 11.48
N SER A 125 14.63 -23.36 11.49
CA SER A 125 15.03 -24.33 12.51
C SER A 125 16.52 -24.61 12.47
N TRP A 126 17.07 -24.85 11.26
CA TRP A 126 18.48 -25.09 11.04
C TRP A 126 19.32 -23.84 11.29
N PHE A 127 18.84 -22.66 10.87
CA PHE A 127 19.51 -21.38 11.10
C PHE A 127 19.70 -21.12 12.62
N ASN A 128 18.66 -21.31 13.42
CA ASN A 128 18.73 -21.09 14.86
C ASN A 128 19.55 -22.18 15.59
N LEU A 129 19.56 -23.43 15.09
CA LEU A 129 20.51 -24.44 15.55
C LEU A 129 21.97 -24.00 15.26
N ALA A 130 22.25 -23.50 14.06
CA ALA A 130 23.58 -23.00 13.70
C ALA A 130 24.02 -21.82 14.59
N LEU A 131 23.10 -20.85 14.85
CA LEU A 131 23.38 -19.75 15.79
C LEU A 131 23.68 -20.25 17.19
N LEU A 132 22.94 -21.26 17.65
CA LEU A 132 23.16 -21.89 18.96
C LEU A 132 24.51 -22.60 19.03
N GLU A 133 24.85 -23.43 18.02
CA GLU A 133 26.13 -24.15 17.97
C GLU A 133 27.31 -23.16 17.89
N ARG A 134 27.19 -22.07 17.13
CA ARG A 134 28.16 -20.99 17.10
C ARG A 134 28.31 -20.34 18.48
N ALA A 135 27.20 -20.02 19.16
CA ALA A 135 27.24 -19.43 20.51
C ALA A 135 27.84 -20.39 21.57
N ALA A 136 27.70 -21.71 21.36
CA ALA A 136 28.31 -22.73 22.18
C ALA A 136 29.79 -23.02 21.85
N GLY A 137 30.34 -22.39 20.79
CA GLY A 137 31.70 -22.60 20.34
C GLY A 137 31.95 -23.81 19.44
N ASN A 138 30.87 -24.42 18.93
CA ASN A 138 30.90 -25.61 18.07
C ASN A 138 30.91 -25.20 16.58
N SER A 139 31.98 -24.58 16.09
CA SER A 139 32.04 -23.99 14.73
C SER A 139 31.79 -25.00 13.63
N GLU A 140 32.24 -26.26 13.74
CA GLU A 140 31.99 -27.31 12.74
C GLU A 140 30.49 -27.66 12.64
N ALA A 141 29.81 -27.78 13.76
CA ALA A 141 28.35 -28.06 13.77
C ALA A 141 27.55 -26.86 13.23
N ALA A 142 27.94 -25.63 13.61
CA ALA A 142 27.35 -24.41 13.08
C ALA A 142 27.49 -24.31 11.56
N MET A 143 28.69 -24.59 11.02
CA MET A 143 28.95 -24.63 9.58
C MET A 143 28.02 -25.65 8.86
N ALA A 144 27.92 -26.86 9.41
CA ALA A 144 27.08 -27.92 8.82
C ALA A 144 25.58 -27.51 8.79
N ASP A 145 25.09 -26.85 9.85
CA ASP A 145 23.69 -26.40 9.92
C ASP A 145 23.44 -25.20 9.00
N PHE A 146 24.33 -24.20 8.91
CA PHE A 146 24.21 -23.14 7.90
C PHE A 146 24.27 -23.64 6.45
N GLN A 147 25.08 -24.67 6.17
CA GLN A 147 25.11 -25.32 4.84
C GLN A 147 23.75 -25.97 4.50
N LYS A 148 23.04 -26.56 5.49
CA LYS A 148 21.67 -27.03 5.29
C LYS A 148 20.71 -25.87 4.94
N VAL A 149 20.82 -24.73 5.64
CA VAL A 149 20.03 -23.55 5.30
C VAL A 149 20.31 -23.07 3.89
N ALA A 150 21.59 -22.96 3.49
CA ALA A 150 21.97 -22.55 2.13
C ALA A 150 21.48 -23.53 1.04
N ALA A 151 21.33 -24.83 1.38
CA ALA A 151 20.73 -25.81 0.47
C ALA A 151 19.21 -25.67 0.36
N LEU A 152 18.51 -25.26 1.42
CA LEU A 152 17.07 -25.01 1.43
C LEU A 152 16.72 -23.64 0.81
N ASP A 153 17.49 -22.62 1.15
CA ASP A 153 17.37 -21.28 0.60
C ASP A 153 18.74 -20.68 0.27
N PRO A 154 19.17 -20.76 -1.00
CA PRO A 154 20.44 -20.20 -1.44
C PRO A 154 20.44 -18.67 -1.57
N ASN A 155 19.28 -18.01 -1.35
CA ASN A 155 19.12 -16.57 -1.50
C ASN A 155 19.00 -15.82 -0.17
N ASP A 156 19.23 -16.48 0.96
CA ASP A 156 19.28 -15.80 2.26
C ASP A 156 20.67 -15.15 2.48
N ALA A 157 20.71 -13.81 2.49
CA ALA A 157 21.94 -13.05 2.70
C ALA A 157 22.60 -13.33 4.07
N GLY A 158 21.78 -13.49 5.12
CA GLY A 158 22.24 -13.79 6.47
C GLY A 158 22.99 -15.11 6.55
N THR A 159 22.48 -16.15 5.88
CA THR A 159 23.16 -17.46 5.80
C THR A 159 24.51 -17.35 5.10
N GLN A 160 24.57 -16.66 3.95
CA GLN A 160 25.82 -16.46 3.22
C GLN A 160 26.85 -15.69 4.07
N TYR A 161 26.38 -14.64 4.78
CA TYR A 161 27.22 -13.91 5.71
C TYR A 161 27.81 -14.82 6.80
N PHE A 162 26.98 -15.65 7.49
CA PHE A 162 27.47 -16.51 8.56
C PHE A 162 28.41 -17.64 8.08
N LEU A 163 28.22 -18.17 6.87
CA LEU A 163 29.17 -19.08 6.26
C LEU A 163 30.52 -18.39 6.06
N GLY A 164 30.55 -17.22 5.44
CA GLY A 164 31.78 -16.42 5.29
C GLY A 164 32.43 -16.04 6.61
N PHE A 165 31.63 -15.71 7.63
CA PHE A 165 32.13 -15.39 8.97
C PHE A 165 32.84 -16.59 9.61
N LEU A 166 32.29 -17.80 9.53
CA LEU A 166 32.91 -19.03 10.05
C LEU A 166 34.15 -19.42 9.26
N ASP A 167 34.14 -19.28 7.93
CA ASP A 167 35.33 -19.50 7.10
C ASP A 167 36.44 -18.49 7.39
N SER A 168 36.11 -17.23 7.65
CA SER A 168 37.08 -16.21 8.08
C SER A 168 37.71 -16.57 9.42
N GLN A 169 36.94 -17.07 10.38
CA GLN A 169 37.45 -17.56 11.66
C GLN A 169 38.40 -18.78 11.51
N ALA A 170 38.14 -19.60 10.47
CA ALA A 170 39.01 -20.73 10.15
C ALA A 170 40.22 -20.35 9.24
N GLU A 171 40.43 -19.05 8.99
CA GLU A 171 41.47 -18.49 8.12
C GLU A 171 41.30 -18.88 6.62
N HIS A 172 40.12 -19.37 6.21
CA HIS A 172 39.81 -19.68 4.83
C HIS A 172 39.37 -18.41 4.06
N TYR A 173 40.21 -17.39 4.04
CA TYR A 173 39.86 -16.03 3.56
C TYR A 173 39.34 -16.01 2.12
N GLN A 174 39.77 -16.92 1.26
CA GLN A 174 39.30 -16.97 -0.14
C GLN A 174 37.83 -17.41 -0.24
N GLN A 175 37.43 -18.41 0.57
CA GLN A 175 36.04 -18.84 0.65
C GLN A 175 35.19 -17.78 1.35
N ALA A 176 35.67 -17.26 2.48
CA ALA A 176 35.00 -16.17 3.21
C ALA A 176 34.66 -14.97 2.31
N ALA A 177 35.63 -14.53 1.47
CA ALA A 177 35.41 -13.43 0.54
C ALA A 177 34.36 -13.76 -0.52
N ALA A 178 34.26 -15.02 -0.97
CA ALA A 178 33.22 -15.43 -1.92
C ALA A 178 31.82 -15.38 -1.28
N ASP A 179 31.69 -15.86 -0.04
CA ASP A 179 30.43 -15.91 0.67
C ASP A 179 29.96 -14.50 1.07
N PHE A 180 30.85 -13.63 1.51
CA PHE A 180 30.52 -12.21 1.78
C PHE A 180 30.09 -11.46 0.52
N ARG A 181 30.77 -11.69 -0.64
CA ARG A 181 30.32 -11.11 -1.92
C ARG A 181 28.92 -11.59 -2.26
N ARG A 182 28.63 -12.89 -2.03
CA ARG A 182 27.30 -13.42 -2.27
C ARG A 182 26.24 -12.78 -1.33
N ALA A 183 26.59 -12.55 -0.05
CA ALA A 183 25.71 -11.85 0.87
C ALA A 183 25.41 -10.42 0.39
N ILE A 184 26.42 -9.68 -0.10
CA ILE A 184 26.27 -8.31 -0.64
C ILE A 184 25.47 -8.30 -1.95
N GLU A 185 25.61 -9.31 -2.81
CA GLU A 185 24.79 -9.46 -4.02
C GLU A 185 23.29 -9.62 -3.68
N LEU A 186 22.98 -10.31 -2.58
CA LEU A 186 21.64 -10.57 -2.13
C LEU A 186 21.04 -9.39 -1.32
N ASP A 187 21.88 -8.72 -0.53
CA ASP A 187 21.56 -7.52 0.22
C ASP A 187 22.65 -6.46 0.04
N PRO A 188 22.48 -5.51 -0.88
CA PRO A 188 23.47 -4.46 -1.15
C PRO A 188 23.77 -3.50 0.03
N PHE A 189 22.97 -3.57 1.09
CA PHE A 189 23.12 -2.77 2.31
C PHE A 189 23.59 -3.58 3.52
N HIS A 190 24.08 -4.78 3.30
CA HIS A 190 24.57 -5.66 4.36
C HIS A 190 25.89 -5.15 4.94
N ALA A 191 25.80 -4.22 5.90
CA ALA A 191 26.98 -3.51 6.47
C ALA A 191 28.08 -4.46 6.99
N SER A 192 27.71 -5.52 7.74
CA SER A 192 28.71 -6.46 8.26
C SER A 192 29.42 -7.23 7.16
N ALA A 193 28.73 -7.61 6.07
CA ALA A 193 29.38 -8.31 4.95
C ALA A 193 30.37 -7.42 4.22
N GLU A 194 30.07 -6.13 4.05
CA GLU A 194 31.02 -5.15 3.49
C GLU A 194 32.27 -5.00 4.36
N TYR A 195 32.09 -4.89 5.68
CA TYR A 195 33.20 -4.77 6.61
C TYR A 195 34.08 -6.03 6.63
N ASP A 196 33.46 -7.21 6.76
CA ASP A 196 34.19 -8.48 6.89
C ASP A 196 34.82 -8.92 5.55
N LEU A 197 34.21 -8.57 4.39
CA LEU A 197 34.83 -8.73 3.08
C LEU A 197 36.10 -7.90 2.97
N ALA A 198 36.09 -6.65 3.43
CA ALA A 198 37.29 -5.80 3.45
C ALA A 198 38.42 -6.42 4.29
N GLN A 199 38.07 -7.04 5.42
CA GLN A 199 39.08 -7.76 6.24
C GLN A 199 39.65 -8.98 5.51
N ALA A 200 38.78 -9.79 4.89
CA ALA A 200 39.22 -10.97 4.13
C ALA A 200 40.11 -10.60 2.94
N GLU A 201 39.77 -9.56 2.17
CA GLU A 201 40.57 -9.04 1.05
C GLU A 201 41.93 -8.48 1.50
N ALA A 202 41.96 -7.79 2.64
CA ALA A 202 43.22 -7.34 3.23
C ALA A 202 44.16 -8.53 3.56
N HIS A 203 43.63 -9.63 4.12
CA HIS A 203 44.41 -10.88 4.34
C HIS A 203 44.87 -11.54 3.03
N LEU A 204 44.10 -11.40 1.97
CA LEU A 204 44.44 -11.90 0.61
C LEU A 204 45.44 -10.97 -0.12
N GLY A 205 45.75 -9.80 0.43
CA GLY A 205 46.66 -8.81 -0.16
C GLY A 205 46.01 -7.87 -1.18
N ASP A 206 44.68 -7.88 -1.31
CA ASP A 206 43.92 -6.93 -2.12
C ASP A 206 43.59 -5.66 -1.32
N ALA A 207 44.54 -4.75 -1.26
CA ALA A 207 44.38 -3.50 -0.52
C ALA A 207 43.41 -2.51 -1.15
N ASP A 208 43.24 -2.55 -2.47
CA ASP A 208 42.32 -1.64 -3.17
C ASP A 208 40.88 -2.11 -2.99
N GLY A 209 40.59 -3.38 -3.10
CA GLY A 209 39.30 -3.99 -2.81
C GLY A 209 38.89 -3.72 -1.34
N ALA A 210 39.77 -4.04 -0.41
CA ALA A 210 39.52 -3.79 1.02
C ALA A 210 39.15 -2.33 1.32
N LYS A 211 39.86 -1.37 0.71
CA LYS A 211 39.56 0.05 0.89
C LYS A 211 38.19 0.42 0.30
N ALA A 212 37.82 -0.12 -0.85
CA ALA A 212 36.54 0.15 -1.49
C ALA A 212 35.37 -0.33 -0.61
N HIS A 213 35.46 -1.54 -0.06
CA HIS A 213 34.45 -2.12 0.81
C HIS A 213 34.35 -1.42 2.17
N LEU A 214 35.46 -0.93 2.74
CA LEU A 214 35.43 -0.09 3.93
C LEU A 214 34.72 1.25 3.70
N LEU A 215 34.95 1.89 2.56
CA LEU A 215 34.23 3.13 2.21
C LEU A 215 32.73 2.86 1.99
N ARG A 216 32.39 1.72 1.41
CA ARG A 216 30.99 1.32 1.25
C ARG A 216 30.34 1.06 2.61
N PHE A 217 30.98 0.34 3.51
CA PHE A 217 30.52 0.16 4.89
C PHE A 217 30.24 1.49 5.60
N GLN A 218 31.20 2.44 5.52
CA GLN A 218 31.03 3.76 6.12
C GLN A 218 29.81 4.48 5.54
N HIS A 219 29.68 4.47 4.22
CA HIS A 219 28.55 5.10 3.54
C HIS A 219 27.20 4.50 3.97
N ILE A 220 27.08 3.16 4.00
CA ILE A 220 25.87 2.45 4.42
C ILE A 220 25.47 2.83 5.86
N THR A 221 26.47 2.86 6.77
CA THR A 221 26.21 3.13 8.19
C THR A 221 25.92 4.60 8.49
N GLU A 222 26.62 5.53 7.82
CA GLU A 222 26.38 6.98 7.96
C GLU A 222 25.02 7.41 7.42
N ARG A 223 24.55 6.74 6.36
CA ARG A 223 23.22 7.00 5.75
C ARG A 223 22.10 6.21 6.41
N GLY A 224 22.38 5.35 7.39
CA GLY A 224 21.37 4.52 8.04
C GLY A 224 20.75 3.43 7.14
N LEU A 225 21.35 3.14 5.97
CA LEU A 225 20.83 2.18 4.98
C LEU A 225 20.92 0.73 5.45
N GLY A 226 21.83 0.43 6.35
CA GLY A 226 22.03 -0.89 6.96
C GLY A 226 22.76 -0.79 8.27
N LYS A 227 22.53 -1.74 9.17
CA LYS A 227 23.16 -1.81 10.50
C LYS A 227 24.13 -2.99 10.56
N PRO A 228 25.28 -2.83 11.25
CA PRO A 228 26.14 -3.97 11.54
C PRO A 228 25.42 -5.00 12.42
N ILE A 229 25.61 -6.27 12.13
CA ILE A 229 25.11 -7.37 12.96
C ILE A 229 25.73 -7.30 14.35
N ARG A 230 24.88 -7.14 15.35
CA ARG A 230 25.19 -7.34 16.76
C ARG A 230 24.52 -8.65 17.17
N PHE A 231 25.11 -9.52 17.88
CA PHE A 231 24.53 -10.83 18.23
C PHE A 231 23.34 -10.71 19.19
N LEU A 232 22.38 -9.84 18.85
CA LEU A 232 21.15 -9.56 19.56
C LEU A 232 19.95 -10.04 18.75
N TYR A 233 18.84 -10.33 19.43
CA TYR A 233 17.57 -10.63 18.75
C TYR A 233 17.17 -9.48 17.80
N GLY A 234 16.77 -9.84 16.59
CA GLY A 234 16.39 -8.88 15.55
C GLY A 234 17.53 -8.40 14.64
N GLU A 235 18.78 -8.74 14.97
CA GLU A 235 19.97 -8.23 14.24
C GLU A 235 20.82 -9.31 13.54
N GLN A 236 20.38 -10.59 13.56
CA GLN A 236 21.16 -11.71 13.05
C GLN A 236 20.57 -12.31 11.75
N GLY A 237 19.86 -11.52 10.95
CA GLY A 237 19.19 -11.97 9.74
C GLY A 237 17.74 -12.43 9.96
N GLN A 238 16.98 -12.53 8.87
CA GLN A 238 15.53 -12.79 8.90
C GLN A 238 15.15 -14.12 9.58
N TYR A 239 15.99 -15.14 9.44
CA TYR A 239 15.72 -16.46 10.05
C TYR A 239 15.98 -16.52 11.55
N SER A 240 16.65 -15.54 12.14
CA SER A 240 16.81 -15.41 13.58
C SER A 240 15.56 -14.88 14.31
N LEU A 241 14.60 -14.33 13.56
CA LEU A 241 13.36 -13.78 14.10
C LEU A 241 12.34 -14.88 14.39
N ALA A 242 11.57 -14.72 15.46
CA ALA A 242 10.41 -15.55 15.75
C ALA A 242 9.38 -15.42 14.62
N GLN A 243 8.82 -16.55 14.21
CA GLN A 243 7.91 -16.65 13.09
C GLN A 243 6.47 -16.40 13.53
N GLU A 244 5.76 -15.56 12.80
CA GLU A 244 4.33 -15.35 12.95
C GLU A 244 3.52 -16.56 12.46
N MET A 245 2.30 -16.67 12.95
CA MET A 245 1.30 -17.58 12.44
C MET A 245 0.11 -16.78 11.93
N SER A 246 -0.48 -17.20 10.83
CA SER A 246 -1.75 -16.71 10.33
C SER A 246 -2.51 -17.87 9.69
N ALA A 247 -3.83 -17.85 9.80
CA ALA A 247 -4.63 -18.74 8.99
C ALA A 247 -4.66 -18.20 7.55
N PRO A 248 -4.54 -19.07 6.54
CA PRO A 248 -4.87 -18.66 5.19
C PRO A 248 -6.32 -18.20 5.15
N LEU A 249 -6.64 -17.26 4.26
CA LEU A 249 -8.03 -16.87 4.01
C LEU A 249 -8.86 -18.14 3.73
N THR A 250 -9.94 -18.30 4.46
CA THR A 250 -10.82 -19.46 4.31
C THR A 250 -11.74 -19.29 3.11
N ASP A 251 -12.23 -20.40 2.53
CA ASP A 251 -13.22 -20.37 1.45
C ASP A 251 -14.58 -19.76 1.87
N ALA A 252 -14.80 -19.63 3.18
CA ALA A 252 -16.01 -19.03 3.75
C ALA A 252 -15.71 -17.59 4.17
N ALA A 253 -16.29 -16.64 3.46
CA ALA A 253 -16.32 -15.23 3.88
C ALA A 253 -16.95 -15.11 5.28
N PRO A 254 -16.51 -14.14 6.09
CA PRO A 254 -17.21 -13.79 7.32
C PRO A 254 -18.70 -13.53 7.08
N THR A 255 -19.54 -13.79 8.08
CA THR A 255 -20.97 -13.59 7.94
C THR A 255 -21.28 -12.13 7.66
N ALA A 256 -21.90 -11.86 6.51
CA ALA A 256 -22.27 -10.51 6.13
C ALA A 256 -23.30 -9.92 7.11
N ILE A 257 -23.09 -8.70 7.56
CA ILE A 257 -24.06 -7.94 8.32
C ILE A 257 -24.84 -6.99 7.40
N SER A 258 -26.02 -6.56 7.83
CA SER A 258 -26.82 -5.61 7.05
C SER A 258 -26.33 -4.19 7.27
N VAL A 259 -25.78 -3.60 6.23
CA VAL A 259 -25.33 -2.20 6.16
C VAL A 259 -26.13 -1.45 5.11
N HIS A 260 -26.51 -0.21 5.40
CA HIS A 260 -27.23 0.67 4.46
C HIS A 260 -26.62 2.07 4.49
N PHE A 261 -26.60 2.73 3.33
CA PHE A 261 -26.16 4.11 3.21
C PHE A 261 -27.33 5.08 3.06
N LEU A 262 -27.26 6.19 3.80
CA LEU A 262 -28.25 7.26 3.80
C LEU A 262 -27.64 8.58 3.34
N ASP A 263 -28.29 9.26 2.40
CA ASP A 263 -27.86 10.60 1.95
C ASP A 263 -28.12 11.63 3.06
N VAL A 264 -27.04 12.10 3.68
CA VAL A 264 -27.03 13.14 4.71
C VAL A 264 -26.30 14.41 4.24
N SER A 265 -26.22 14.64 2.93
CA SER A 265 -25.48 15.76 2.32
C SER A 265 -25.91 17.13 2.85
N GLY A 266 -27.13 17.25 3.39
CA GLY A 266 -27.59 18.46 4.08
C GLY A 266 -26.78 18.84 5.31
N ALA A 267 -26.09 17.88 5.93
CA ALA A 267 -25.25 18.07 7.10
C ALA A 267 -23.92 18.81 6.79
N LEU A 268 -23.49 18.81 5.51
CA LEU A 268 -22.29 19.53 5.06
C LEU A 268 -22.43 21.06 5.15
N GLY A 269 -23.66 21.60 5.24
CA GLY A 269 -23.87 23.04 5.28
C GLY A 269 -23.50 23.82 4.01
N VAL A 270 -23.06 23.13 2.97
CA VAL A 270 -22.67 23.75 1.70
C VAL A 270 -23.89 24.28 0.98
N GLN A 271 -23.90 25.58 0.67
CA GLN A 271 -25.02 26.19 -0.08
C GLN A 271 -25.12 25.57 -1.48
N LYS A 272 -26.30 25.11 -1.85
CA LYS A 272 -26.55 24.64 -3.21
C LYS A 272 -26.23 25.75 -4.21
N ALA A 273 -25.48 25.43 -5.26
CA ALA A 273 -25.24 26.37 -6.36
C ALA A 273 -26.55 26.97 -6.84
N SER A 274 -26.56 28.29 -7.03
CA SER A 274 -27.74 29.00 -7.58
C SER A 274 -28.16 28.34 -8.88
N LYS A 275 -29.46 28.16 -9.08
CA LYS A 275 -30.06 27.53 -10.30
C LYS A 275 -29.67 28.20 -11.62
N ASN A 276 -28.92 29.30 -11.57
CA ASN A 276 -28.48 30.09 -12.74
C ASN A 276 -27.05 29.79 -13.21
N ALA A 277 -26.35 28.82 -12.64
CA ALA A 277 -25.10 28.32 -13.20
C ALA A 277 -25.42 27.45 -14.43
N THR A 278 -25.66 28.10 -15.56
CA THR A 278 -25.75 27.47 -16.87
C THR A 278 -24.35 27.20 -17.39
N THR A 279 -23.76 26.10 -17.00
CA THR A 279 -22.65 25.47 -17.70
C THR A 279 -22.71 23.97 -17.49
N SER A 280 -23.69 23.34 -18.05
CA SER A 280 -23.63 21.93 -18.33
C SER A 280 -23.80 21.75 -19.81
N GLU A 281 -22.73 21.79 -20.55
CA GLU A 281 -22.75 21.27 -21.91
C GLU A 281 -22.98 19.77 -21.81
N ARG A 282 -24.06 19.36 -22.45
CA ARG A 282 -24.55 17.99 -22.49
C ARG A 282 -23.63 17.18 -23.37
N PHE A 283 -22.87 16.24 -22.80
CA PHE A 283 -22.31 15.16 -23.58
C PHE A 283 -23.46 14.32 -24.16
N HIS A 284 -23.76 14.51 -25.41
CA HIS A 284 -24.73 13.68 -26.12
C HIS A 284 -24.00 12.46 -26.68
N SER A 285 -24.32 11.29 -26.19
CA SER A 285 -23.89 10.03 -26.78
C SER A 285 -24.56 9.83 -28.13
N SER A 286 -23.85 10.07 -29.23
CA SER A 286 -24.25 9.52 -30.52
C SER A 286 -23.56 8.17 -30.70
N ARG A 287 -24.39 7.16 -31.01
CA ARG A 287 -23.97 5.82 -31.43
C ARG A 287 -23.30 5.89 -32.81
N SER A 288 -22.16 6.48 -32.95
CA SER A 288 -21.43 6.39 -34.20
C SER A 288 -19.92 6.40 -33.93
N LYS A 289 -19.18 5.61 -34.68
CA LYS A 289 -17.74 5.31 -34.61
C LYS A 289 -16.81 6.49 -34.92
N GLN A 290 -17.26 7.70 -34.72
CA GLN A 290 -16.43 8.91 -34.82
C GLN A 290 -16.82 9.80 -33.64
N ILE A 291 -15.87 9.99 -32.71
CA ILE A 291 -15.93 11.06 -31.73
C ILE A 291 -15.78 12.33 -32.56
N GLU A 292 -16.88 13.06 -32.80
CA GLU A 292 -16.78 14.42 -33.33
C GLU A 292 -15.92 15.24 -32.35
N PRO A 293 -14.99 16.06 -32.80
CA PRO A 293 -14.21 16.93 -31.92
C PRO A 293 -15.18 17.92 -31.25
N GLU A 294 -15.59 17.60 -30.03
CA GLU A 294 -16.29 18.55 -29.18
C GLU A 294 -15.34 19.72 -28.90
N SER A 295 -15.91 20.94 -28.94
CA SER A 295 -15.20 22.13 -28.50
C SER A 295 -14.53 21.86 -27.16
N ALA A 296 -13.22 22.02 -27.08
CA ALA A 296 -12.42 21.76 -25.88
C ALA A 296 -13.12 22.34 -24.66
N PRO A 297 -13.15 21.62 -23.53
CA PRO A 297 -13.64 22.21 -22.30
C PRO A 297 -12.82 23.46 -22.06
N GLN A 298 -13.48 24.61 -21.97
CA GLN A 298 -12.83 25.93 -21.82
C GLN A 298 -11.95 25.98 -20.57
N ASN A 299 -12.04 24.93 -19.72
CA ASN A 299 -11.32 24.77 -18.49
C ASN A 299 -11.08 23.31 -18.12
N LEU A 300 -9.90 22.80 -18.48
CA LEU A 300 -9.51 21.42 -18.19
C LEU A 300 -9.37 21.15 -16.67
N ALA A 301 -8.91 22.11 -15.88
CA ALA A 301 -8.82 21.99 -14.43
C ALA A 301 -10.21 21.78 -13.82
N SER A 302 -11.20 22.55 -14.27
CA SER A 302 -12.60 22.39 -13.85
C SER A 302 -13.20 21.05 -14.28
N PHE A 303 -12.81 20.51 -15.44
CA PHE A 303 -13.28 19.20 -15.90
C PHE A 303 -12.69 18.04 -15.11
N LEU A 304 -11.39 18.06 -14.84
CA LEU A 304 -10.66 16.99 -14.14
C LEU A 304 -10.72 17.14 -12.63
N GLY A 305 -10.73 18.37 -12.09
CA GLY A 305 -10.67 18.66 -10.67
C GLY A 305 -11.93 18.29 -9.89
N SER A 306 -11.91 18.49 -8.63
CA SER A 306 -12.86 18.31 -7.54
C SER A 306 -12.40 17.25 -6.53
N GLY A 307 -11.15 17.35 -6.07
CA GLY A 307 -10.62 16.58 -4.96
C GLY A 307 -11.23 17.00 -3.61
N ALA A 308 -11.03 16.16 -2.61
CA ALA A 308 -11.34 16.45 -1.21
C ALA A 308 -10.28 15.83 -0.29
N CYS A 309 -9.93 16.53 0.78
CA CYS A 309 -9.07 16.03 1.84
C CYS A 309 -9.81 16.02 3.16
N VAL A 310 -9.66 14.95 3.93
CA VAL A 310 -10.27 14.78 5.24
C VAL A 310 -9.17 14.65 6.29
N PHE A 311 -9.19 15.51 7.29
CA PHE A 311 -8.18 15.58 8.35
C PHE A 311 -8.67 16.39 9.54
N ASP A 312 -8.09 16.22 10.69
CA ASP A 312 -8.37 16.99 11.93
C ASP A 312 -7.48 18.25 11.91
N TYR A 313 -8.01 19.37 11.38
CA TYR A 313 -7.20 20.58 11.18
C TYR A 313 -6.99 21.39 12.46
N ASP A 314 -7.91 21.29 13.44
CA ASP A 314 -7.87 22.08 14.68
C ASP A 314 -7.51 21.22 15.93
N GLY A 315 -7.17 19.94 15.73
CA GLY A 315 -6.71 19.05 16.79
C GLY A 315 -7.80 18.64 17.78
N ASP A 316 -9.08 18.74 17.39
CA ASP A 316 -10.21 18.44 18.28
C ASP A 316 -10.62 16.95 18.28
N GLY A 317 -9.92 16.13 17.51
CA GLY A 317 -10.11 14.69 17.42
C GLY A 317 -11.22 14.26 16.46
N ARG A 318 -11.76 15.16 15.67
CA ARG A 318 -12.81 14.89 14.67
C ARG A 318 -12.30 15.20 13.25
N PRO A 319 -12.58 14.32 12.29
CA PRO A 319 -12.17 14.58 10.91
C PRO A 319 -12.99 15.71 10.29
N ASP A 320 -12.28 16.73 9.78
CA ASP A 320 -12.82 17.87 9.04
C ASP A 320 -12.68 17.62 7.54
N ILE A 321 -13.37 18.42 6.72
CA ILE A 321 -13.40 18.24 5.27
C ILE A 321 -12.89 19.50 4.58
N PHE A 322 -11.83 19.38 3.77
CA PHE A 322 -11.48 20.39 2.79
C PHE A 322 -11.97 19.97 1.41
N LEU A 323 -12.78 20.81 0.78
CA LEU A 323 -13.31 20.63 -0.56
C LEU A 323 -12.61 21.62 -1.51
N VAL A 324 -11.94 21.10 -2.51
CA VAL A 324 -11.26 21.92 -3.51
C VAL A 324 -12.25 22.74 -4.33
N ASN A 325 -13.45 22.20 -4.57
CA ASN A 325 -14.53 22.85 -5.30
C ASN A 325 -15.89 22.52 -4.65
N ALA A 326 -16.26 23.29 -3.66
CA ALA A 326 -17.38 22.96 -2.76
C ALA A 326 -18.78 22.99 -3.40
N ASN A 327 -18.98 23.85 -4.42
CA ASN A 327 -20.32 24.11 -4.97
C ASN A 327 -20.36 24.25 -6.49
N GLY A 328 -19.29 23.87 -7.18
CA GLY A 328 -19.16 23.97 -8.62
C GLY A 328 -18.88 25.40 -9.14
N SER A 329 -18.64 26.36 -8.25
CA SER A 329 -18.23 27.72 -8.62
C SER A 329 -16.71 27.91 -8.65
N GLY A 330 -15.93 26.87 -8.37
CA GLY A 330 -14.48 26.94 -8.21
C GLY A 330 -14.01 27.40 -6.83
N ALA A 331 -14.93 27.68 -5.90
CA ALA A 331 -14.59 28.07 -4.55
C ALA A 331 -14.28 26.85 -3.67
N ALA A 332 -13.14 26.88 -2.99
CA ALA A 332 -12.80 25.88 -1.96
C ALA A 332 -13.61 26.15 -0.67
N ALA A 333 -13.75 25.10 0.16
CA ALA A 333 -14.35 25.24 1.50
C ALA A 333 -13.65 24.32 2.50
N LEU A 334 -13.34 24.84 3.68
CA LEU A 334 -13.00 24.07 4.88
C LEU A 334 -14.25 23.95 5.75
N LEU A 335 -14.68 22.72 5.96
CA LEU A 335 -15.87 22.37 6.71
C LEU A 335 -15.45 21.71 8.01
N ARG A 336 -15.56 22.44 9.14
CA ARG A 336 -15.24 21.92 10.45
C ARG A 336 -16.33 20.97 10.94
N ASN A 337 -15.96 19.84 11.47
CA ASN A 337 -16.84 18.86 12.09
C ASN A 337 -17.28 19.34 13.49
N ALA A 338 -18.52 19.78 13.60
CA ALA A 338 -19.10 20.24 14.85
C ALA A 338 -19.60 19.08 15.75
N GLY A 339 -19.29 17.83 15.37
CA GLY A 339 -19.73 16.60 16.02
C GLY A 339 -21.09 16.09 15.53
N ARG A 340 -21.30 14.78 15.70
CA ARG A 340 -22.52 14.06 15.25
C ARG A 340 -22.81 14.22 13.76
N GLY A 341 -21.76 14.19 12.93
CA GLY A 341 -21.87 14.30 11.49
C GLY A 341 -22.38 15.64 10.98
N LYS A 342 -22.25 16.74 11.75
CA LYS A 342 -22.62 18.10 11.34
C LYS A 342 -21.38 18.92 11.05
N PHE A 343 -21.38 19.62 9.92
CA PHE A 343 -20.26 20.42 9.46
C PHE A 343 -20.61 21.91 9.39
N VAL A 344 -19.61 22.76 9.61
CA VAL A 344 -19.73 24.24 9.58
C VAL A 344 -18.63 24.78 8.69
N ASP A 345 -19.00 25.59 7.71
CA ASP A 345 -18.03 26.28 6.86
C ASP A 345 -17.25 27.33 7.66
N VAL A 346 -15.95 27.07 7.81
CA VAL A 346 -14.99 27.93 8.53
C VAL A 346 -13.92 28.52 7.60
N THR A 347 -14.05 28.37 6.28
CA THR A 347 -13.07 28.77 5.26
C THR A 347 -12.55 30.19 5.49
N LYS A 348 -13.45 31.14 5.73
CA LYS A 348 -13.08 32.54 5.96
C LYS A 348 -12.40 32.74 7.32
N ALA A 349 -12.87 32.05 8.36
CA ALA A 349 -12.29 32.14 9.70
C ALA A 349 -10.89 31.54 9.71
N ALA A 350 -10.71 30.43 9.01
CA ALA A 350 -9.42 29.77 8.82
C ALA A 350 -8.47 30.51 7.85
N LYS A 351 -8.85 31.65 7.30
CA LYS A 351 -8.06 32.48 6.36
C LYS A 351 -7.64 31.73 5.06
N LEU A 352 -8.30 30.63 4.74
CA LEU A 352 -8.06 29.90 3.50
C LEU A 352 -8.63 30.67 2.30
N VAL A 353 -7.85 31.58 1.76
CA VAL A 353 -8.19 32.33 0.55
C VAL A 353 -7.49 31.68 -0.63
N PHE A 354 -8.22 30.91 -1.39
CA PHE A 354 -7.75 30.23 -2.59
C PHE A 354 -8.42 30.86 -3.83
N VAL A 355 -7.63 31.42 -4.74
CA VAL A 355 -8.12 32.24 -5.86
C VAL A 355 -8.09 31.48 -7.18
N ALA A 356 -7.39 30.33 -7.25
CA ALA A 356 -7.24 29.54 -8.46
C ALA A 356 -8.31 28.44 -8.54
N GLU A 357 -8.54 27.91 -9.74
CA GLU A 357 -9.36 26.74 -9.94
C GLU A 357 -8.62 25.50 -9.42
N GLY A 358 -8.95 25.06 -8.24
CA GLY A 358 -8.37 23.92 -7.58
C GLY A 358 -8.72 22.60 -8.26
N THR A 359 -7.78 21.65 -8.22
CA THR A 359 -7.94 20.31 -8.80
C THR A 359 -7.94 19.22 -7.75
N GLY A 360 -6.92 19.18 -6.90
CA GLY A 360 -6.72 18.20 -5.85
C GLY A 360 -6.10 18.81 -4.60
N CYS A 361 -5.93 17.99 -3.58
CA CYS A 361 -5.28 18.37 -2.33
C CYS A 361 -4.54 17.19 -1.70
N ALA A 362 -3.59 17.50 -0.81
CA ALA A 362 -2.95 16.57 0.12
C ALA A 362 -2.71 17.26 1.46
N VAL A 363 -2.62 16.47 2.51
CA VAL A 363 -2.39 16.89 3.90
C VAL A 363 -1.14 16.20 4.42
N GLY A 364 -0.27 16.96 5.08
CA GLY A 364 0.95 16.50 5.72
C GLY A 364 1.48 17.57 6.65
N ASP A 365 2.17 17.19 7.70
CA ASP A 365 2.88 18.11 8.58
C ASP A 365 4.31 18.23 8.04
N TYR A 366 4.56 19.25 7.17
CA TYR A 366 5.81 19.32 6.44
C TYR A 366 6.97 19.89 7.25
N ASP A 367 6.69 20.60 8.35
CA ASP A 367 7.72 21.16 9.23
C ASP A 367 7.76 20.49 10.62
N ASN A 368 6.99 19.39 10.77
CA ASN A 368 6.94 18.55 11.96
C ASN A 368 6.57 19.32 13.26
N ASP A 369 5.74 20.36 13.13
CA ASP A 369 5.29 21.18 14.27
C ASP A 369 4.07 20.57 15.02
N GLY A 370 3.48 19.50 14.49
CA GLY A 370 2.34 18.79 15.05
C GLY A 370 0.99 19.28 14.54
N HIS A 371 0.95 20.20 13.58
CA HIS A 371 -0.26 20.73 12.97
C HIS A 371 -0.34 20.33 11.48
N PRO A 372 -1.41 19.64 11.05
CA PRO A 372 -1.52 19.20 9.65
C PRO A 372 -1.61 20.38 8.69
N ASP A 373 -0.68 20.47 7.75
CA ASP A 373 -0.65 21.45 6.67
C ASP A 373 -1.44 20.97 5.46
N LEU A 374 -1.72 21.89 4.53
CA LEU A 374 -2.55 21.62 3.37
C LEU A 374 -1.86 22.07 2.09
N VAL A 375 -1.70 21.18 1.12
CA VAL A 375 -1.32 21.52 -0.26
C VAL A 375 -2.54 21.42 -1.17
N VAL A 376 -2.75 22.44 -1.98
CA VAL A 376 -3.83 22.47 -2.98
C VAL A 376 -3.23 22.61 -4.36
N SER A 377 -3.53 21.67 -5.26
CA SER A 377 -3.16 21.75 -6.67
C SER A 377 -4.22 22.53 -7.49
N SER A 378 -3.77 23.14 -8.61
CA SER A 378 -4.63 23.99 -9.42
C SER A 378 -4.14 24.11 -10.87
N ALA A 379 -4.89 24.84 -11.69
CA ALA A 379 -4.48 25.22 -13.03
C ALA A 379 -3.18 26.05 -13.06
N ALA A 380 -2.86 26.74 -11.97
CA ALA A 380 -1.68 27.61 -11.87
C ALA A 380 -0.45 26.94 -11.24
N GLY A 381 -0.59 25.71 -10.72
CA GLY A 381 0.42 24.98 -9.98
C GLY A 381 -0.09 24.55 -8.62
N ILE A 382 0.73 24.67 -7.56
CA ILE A 382 0.33 24.32 -6.18
C ILE A 382 0.37 25.56 -5.28
N THR A 383 -0.40 25.47 -4.18
CA THR A 383 -0.32 26.38 -3.03
C THR A 383 -0.14 25.54 -1.77
N LEU A 384 0.91 25.82 -1.00
CA LEU A 384 1.15 25.23 0.32
C LEU A 384 0.63 26.18 1.39
N PHE A 385 -0.29 25.70 2.21
CA PHE A 385 -0.83 26.41 3.37
C PHE A 385 -0.28 25.80 4.64
N HIS A 386 0.49 26.57 5.39
CA HIS A 386 0.96 26.21 6.72
C HIS A 386 -0.17 26.46 7.74
N ASN A 387 -0.39 25.49 8.62
CA ASN A 387 -1.35 25.55 9.72
C ASN A 387 -0.68 26.21 10.94
N GLU A 388 -1.12 27.40 11.32
CA GLU A 388 -0.53 28.17 12.41
C GLU A 388 -0.89 27.61 13.82
N GLY A 389 -1.60 26.46 13.91
CA GLY A 389 -2.01 25.85 15.17
C GLY A 389 -3.07 26.59 15.96
N ASP A 390 -3.54 27.74 15.49
CA ASP A 390 -4.58 28.58 16.09
C ASP A 390 -5.93 28.48 15.37
N GLY A 391 -6.08 27.48 14.46
CA GLY A 391 -7.24 27.31 13.60
C GLY A 391 -7.21 28.15 12.32
N THR A 392 -6.06 28.78 12.01
CA THR A 392 -5.87 29.56 10.77
C THR A 392 -4.71 29.04 9.95
N PHE A 393 -4.76 29.29 8.65
CA PHE A 393 -3.73 28.93 7.69
C PHE A 393 -3.06 30.16 7.08
N LYS A 394 -1.81 29.97 6.64
CA LYS A 394 -1.01 30.98 5.96
C LYS A 394 -0.38 30.39 4.70
N ASP A 395 -0.46 31.13 3.60
CA ASP A 395 0.25 30.74 2.36
C ASP A 395 1.78 30.76 2.59
N ALA A 396 2.38 29.58 2.55
CA ALA A 396 3.81 29.35 2.73
C ALA A 396 4.53 29.03 1.40
N THR A 397 3.84 28.99 0.26
CA THR A 397 4.34 28.54 -1.05
C THR A 397 5.69 29.16 -1.42
N ASP A 398 5.80 30.48 -1.31
CA ASP A 398 7.03 31.20 -1.66
C ASP A 398 8.10 31.05 -0.56
N ALA A 399 7.72 31.01 0.69
CA ALA A 399 8.63 30.88 1.83
C ALA A 399 9.27 29.48 1.86
N ALA A 400 8.48 28.46 1.59
CA ALA A 400 8.94 27.06 1.50
C ALA A 400 9.65 26.75 0.17
N GLY A 401 9.54 27.61 -0.85
CA GLY A 401 10.22 27.43 -2.13
C GLY A 401 9.58 26.44 -3.10
N VAL A 402 8.33 26.03 -2.89
CA VAL A 402 7.66 24.96 -3.67
C VAL A 402 6.86 25.47 -4.89
N ARG A 403 7.26 26.58 -5.46
CA ARG A 403 6.53 27.17 -6.61
C ARG A 403 6.56 26.25 -7.84
N THR A 404 5.41 25.68 -8.16
CA THR A 404 5.19 24.82 -9.34
C THR A 404 4.32 25.57 -10.35
N ILE A 405 4.64 25.52 -11.65
CA ILE A 405 3.94 26.24 -12.72
C ILE A 405 3.22 25.24 -13.64
N GLY A 406 2.03 25.62 -14.12
CA GLY A 406 1.19 24.84 -15.03
C GLY A 406 0.15 23.99 -14.31
N LEU A 407 -0.66 23.26 -15.07
CA LEU A 407 -1.74 22.45 -14.51
C LEU A 407 -1.19 21.29 -13.67
N ALA A 408 -1.24 21.44 -12.35
CA ALA A 408 -1.04 20.38 -11.38
C ALA A 408 -2.39 19.70 -11.10
N LEU A 409 -2.43 18.38 -11.10
CA LEU A 409 -3.64 17.61 -10.77
C LEU A 409 -3.54 16.99 -9.39
N GLY A 410 -2.67 16.01 -9.20
CA GLY A 410 -2.46 15.37 -7.92
C GLY A 410 -1.23 15.89 -7.20
N VAL A 411 -1.29 15.80 -5.89
CA VAL A 411 -0.19 16.03 -4.96
C VAL A 411 -0.18 14.90 -3.94
N THR A 412 1.01 14.52 -3.48
CA THR A 412 1.16 13.54 -2.40
C THR A 412 2.34 13.87 -1.53
N PHE A 413 2.19 13.73 -0.23
CA PHE A 413 3.31 13.71 0.69
C PHE A 413 3.90 12.30 0.77
N ILE A 414 5.21 12.23 0.87
CA ILE A 414 5.98 10.97 0.92
C ILE A 414 7.32 11.26 1.59
N ASP A 415 7.76 10.40 2.48
CA ASP A 415 9.13 10.38 2.98
C ASP A 415 9.92 9.38 2.09
N TYR A 416 10.54 9.89 0.98
CA TYR A 416 11.15 8.99 0.01
C TYR A 416 12.58 8.59 0.36
N ASP A 417 13.30 9.40 1.14
CA ASP A 417 14.69 9.13 1.53
C ASP A 417 14.85 8.65 2.99
N GLY A 418 13.71 8.52 3.72
CA GLY A 418 13.65 7.90 5.04
C GLY A 418 14.27 8.77 6.13
N ASP A 419 14.26 10.10 5.95
CA ASP A 419 14.86 11.02 6.93
C ASP A 419 13.85 11.54 7.98
N GLY A 420 12.56 11.19 7.84
CA GLY A 420 11.49 11.57 8.76
C GLY A 420 10.81 12.91 8.41
N ASP A 421 11.25 13.59 7.35
CA ASP A 421 10.64 14.80 6.85
C ASP A 421 9.78 14.49 5.61
N LEU A 422 8.59 15.04 5.53
CA LEU A 422 7.69 14.77 4.41
C LEU A 422 8.09 15.58 3.18
N ASP A 423 8.41 14.87 2.11
CA ASP A 423 8.63 15.40 0.77
C ASP A 423 7.30 15.58 0.03
N LEU A 424 7.33 16.35 -1.07
CA LEU A 424 6.13 16.65 -1.83
C LEU A 424 6.30 16.28 -3.30
N TYR A 425 5.52 15.29 -3.77
CA TYR A 425 5.48 14.92 -5.18
C TYR A 425 4.24 15.51 -5.85
N VAL A 426 4.45 16.26 -6.94
CA VAL A 426 3.42 16.97 -7.70
C VAL A 426 3.28 16.39 -9.10
N THR A 427 2.11 15.85 -9.42
CA THR A 427 1.80 15.37 -10.77
C THR A 427 1.29 16.51 -11.64
N ARG A 428 1.79 16.56 -12.87
CA ARG A 428 1.47 17.63 -13.82
C ARG A 428 0.92 17.05 -15.12
N PHE A 429 -0.20 17.61 -15.56
CA PHE A 429 -0.90 17.10 -16.71
C PHE A 429 -0.51 17.82 -18.02
N ASN A 430 -0.47 19.14 -18.00
CA ASN A 430 -0.16 19.94 -19.19
C ASN A 430 0.40 21.34 -18.83
N ASN A 431 1.10 21.97 -19.78
CA ASN A 431 1.46 23.38 -19.71
C ASN A 431 0.28 24.24 -20.15
N PHE A 432 -0.44 24.81 -19.20
CA PHE A 432 -1.41 25.87 -19.48
C PHE A 432 -0.82 27.25 -19.19
N PRO A 433 -1.20 28.31 -19.91
CA PRO A 433 -2.36 28.45 -20.76
C PRO A 433 -2.14 27.85 -22.15
N LEU A 434 -3.23 27.33 -22.77
CA LEU A 434 -3.22 27.04 -24.21
C LEU A 434 -2.77 28.31 -24.97
N GLU A 435 -1.69 28.21 -25.74
CA GLU A 435 -1.15 29.35 -26.49
C GLU A 435 -2.19 29.92 -27.46
N ASN A 436 -3.23 29.16 -27.80
CA ASN A 436 -4.30 29.59 -28.67
C ASN A 436 -5.66 29.01 -28.22
N PRO A 437 -6.49 29.76 -27.46
CA PRO A 437 -7.79 29.32 -27.01
C PRO A 437 -8.80 29.07 -28.13
N SER A 438 -8.48 29.41 -29.36
CA SER A 438 -9.34 29.19 -30.51
C SER A 438 -9.04 27.88 -31.29
N GLN A 439 -7.99 27.13 -30.94
CA GLN A 439 -7.78 25.80 -31.51
C GLN A 439 -8.60 24.75 -30.77
N PRO A 440 -9.30 23.87 -31.49
CA PRO A 440 -9.95 22.73 -30.82
C PRO A 440 -8.88 21.86 -30.17
N PHE A 441 -8.98 21.70 -28.85
CA PHE A 441 -8.15 20.80 -28.07
C PHE A 441 -8.87 19.44 -27.97
N THR A 442 -8.25 18.40 -28.46
CA THR A 442 -8.76 17.05 -28.33
C THR A 442 -8.19 16.46 -27.03
N PHE A 443 -9.04 16.28 -26.05
CA PHE A 443 -8.65 15.63 -24.79
C PHE A 443 -8.68 14.13 -24.98
N PRO A 444 -7.63 13.47 -24.59
CA PRO A 444 -6.34 13.95 -24.02
C PRO A 444 -5.16 13.92 -25.01
N GLU A 445 -5.46 13.66 -26.31
CA GLU A 445 -4.47 13.41 -27.36
C GLU A 445 -3.51 14.61 -27.57
N ASP A 446 -4.01 15.81 -27.34
CA ASP A 446 -3.22 17.05 -27.47
C ASP A 446 -2.52 17.47 -26.16
N ALA A 447 -2.58 16.64 -25.10
CA ALA A 447 -1.89 16.96 -23.85
C ALA A 447 -0.37 16.85 -24.02
N THR A 448 0.33 17.95 -23.77
CA THR A 448 1.79 18.00 -23.81
C THR A 448 2.34 17.83 -22.40
N PRO A 449 3.02 16.72 -22.07
CA PRO A 449 3.53 16.50 -20.74
C PRO A 449 4.59 17.53 -20.35
N THR A 450 4.45 18.11 -19.17
CA THR A 450 5.43 19.05 -18.61
C THR A 450 6.43 18.39 -17.69
N GLY A 451 6.11 17.14 -17.29
CA GLY A 451 6.84 16.38 -16.30
C GLY A 451 6.48 16.77 -14.87
N ASN A 452 6.51 15.79 -13.98
CA ASN A 452 6.21 15.91 -12.56
C ASN A 452 7.37 16.60 -11.83
N VAL A 453 7.15 16.98 -10.56
CA VAL A 453 8.17 17.59 -9.71
C VAL A 453 8.19 16.89 -8.38
N LEU A 454 9.40 16.55 -7.89
CA LEU A 454 9.64 16.16 -6.51
C LEU A 454 10.35 17.31 -5.79
N TRP A 455 9.73 17.81 -4.77
CA TRP A 455 10.27 18.75 -3.82
C TRP A 455 10.76 17.97 -2.59
N ARG A 456 12.08 17.89 -2.39
CA ARG A 456 12.67 17.28 -1.20
C ARG A 456 12.65 18.29 -0.06
N ASN A 457 12.15 17.88 1.08
CA ASN A 457 12.20 18.65 2.31
C ASN A 457 13.66 18.76 2.81
N ALA A 458 14.04 19.91 3.31
CA ALA A 458 15.37 20.16 3.85
C ALA A 458 15.42 20.14 5.39
N GLY A 459 14.32 19.73 6.06
CA GLY A 459 14.20 19.66 7.51
C GLY A 459 14.16 21.01 8.23
N ASN A 460 13.92 22.08 7.51
CA ASN A 460 13.93 23.45 8.03
C ASN A 460 12.76 24.31 7.54
N GLY A 461 11.68 23.65 7.11
CA GLY A 461 10.50 24.30 6.54
C GLY A 461 10.68 24.79 5.08
N THR A 462 11.75 24.37 4.40
CA THR A 462 11.98 24.69 2.97
C THR A 462 12.24 23.44 2.15
N PHE A 463 12.01 23.55 0.84
CA PHE A 463 12.16 22.42 -0.08
C PHE A 463 13.18 22.72 -1.18
N VAL A 464 13.76 21.65 -1.74
CA VAL A 464 14.71 21.69 -2.86
C VAL A 464 14.18 20.79 -3.99
N ASP A 465 14.27 21.24 -5.24
CA ASP A 465 13.89 20.42 -6.41
C ASP A 465 14.86 19.26 -6.61
N ALA A 466 14.38 18.06 -6.24
CA ALA A 466 15.10 16.78 -6.36
C ALA A 466 14.68 15.96 -7.60
N THR A 467 13.83 16.53 -8.46
CA THR A 467 13.24 15.83 -9.61
C THR A 467 14.26 15.19 -10.54
N LYS A 468 15.37 15.88 -10.78
CA LYS A 468 16.41 15.40 -11.71
C LYS A 468 17.25 14.28 -11.10
N GLU A 469 17.64 14.43 -9.84
CA GLU A 469 18.50 13.46 -9.16
C GLU A 469 17.78 12.14 -8.89
N THR A 470 16.46 12.20 -8.62
CA THR A 470 15.60 11.06 -8.39
C THR A 470 15.03 10.44 -9.67
N ALA A 471 15.18 11.09 -10.83
CA ALA A 471 14.60 10.71 -12.12
C ALA A 471 13.05 10.67 -12.13
N LEU A 472 12.39 11.38 -11.24
CA LEU A 472 10.93 11.34 -11.04
C LEU A 472 10.12 12.29 -11.94
N ARG A 473 10.74 12.87 -12.96
CA ARG A 473 10.05 13.81 -13.87
C ARG A 473 8.87 13.20 -14.62
N GLY A 474 8.95 11.93 -14.98
CA GLY A 474 7.95 11.29 -15.85
C GLY A 474 7.96 11.83 -17.28
N SER A 475 7.24 11.16 -18.17
CA SER A 475 7.19 11.50 -19.61
C SER A 475 5.76 11.55 -20.18
N ALA A 476 4.74 11.29 -19.37
CA ALA A 476 3.34 11.30 -19.77
C ALA A 476 2.54 12.32 -18.95
N PRO A 477 1.38 12.80 -19.44
CA PRO A 477 0.46 13.58 -18.65
C PRO A 477 0.00 12.77 -17.42
N SER A 478 0.34 13.26 -16.23
CA SER A 478 0.11 12.55 -14.98
C SER A 478 -1.09 13.11 -14.22
N VAL A 479 -1.85 12.26 -13.55
CA VAL A 479 -3.09 12.61 -12.82
C VAL A 479 -2.84 12.59 -11.33
N GLY A 480 -2.43 11.45 -10.79
CA GLY A 480 -2.19 11.25 -9.37
C GLY A 480 -0.93 10.44 -9.12
N ALA A 481 -0.49 10.39 -7.88
CA ALA A 481 0.58 9.53 -7.44
C ALA A 481 0.23 8.92 -6.08
N LEU A 482 0.71 7.71 -5.85
CA LEU A 482 0.56 6.96 -4.62
C LEU A 482 1.96 6.52 -4.18
N GLY A 483 2.36 6.87 -2.95
CA GLY A 483 3.53 6.32 -2.28
C GLY A 483 3.13 5.06 -1.51
N THR A 484 3.82 3.95 -1.72
CA THR A 484 3.56 2.67 -1.02
C THR A 484 4.76 1.73 -1.18
N ASP A 485 5.03 0.90 -0.18
CA ASP A 485 6.11 -0.11 -0.24
C ASP A 485 5.63 -1.38 -0.96
N LEU A 486 5.88 -1.44 -2.28
CA LEU A 486 5.48 -2.57 -3.13
C LEU A 486 6.40 -3.78 -3.00
N THR A 487 7.63 -3.57 -2.55
CA THR A 487 8.65 -4.61 -2.47
C THR A 487 8.84 -5.16 -1.07
N ASN A 488 8.19 -4.54 -0.09
CA ASN A 488 8.29 -4.83 1.34
C ASN A 488 9.74 -4.74 1.87
N ASP A 489 10.46 -3.71 1.37
CA ASP A 489 11.84 -3.41 1.77
C ASP A 489 11.96 -2.20 2.71
N GLY A 490 10.83 -1.61 3.09
CA GLY A 490 10.72 -0.47 3.99
C GLY A 490 10.98 0.88 3.32
N ALA A 491 11.04 0.94 1.99
CA ALA A 491 11.16 2.18 1.23
C ALA A 491 9.89 2.45 0.42
N ALA A 492 9.39 3.67 0.46
CA ALA A 492 8.21 4.04 -0.31
C ALA A 492 8.52 4.12 -1.80
N ASP A 493 7.88 3.25 -2.59
CA ASP A 493 7.85 3.29 -4.05
C ASP A 493 6.79 4.27 -4.54
N LEU A 494 6.83 4.64 -5.82
CA LEU A 494 5.83 5.52 -6.43
C LEU A 494 5.06 4.83 -7.54
N VAL A 495 3.73 4.93 -7.48
CA VAL A 495 2.80 4.55 -8.56
C VAL A 495 2.16 5.82 -9.10
N VAL A 496 2.41 6.13 -10.39
CA VAL A 496 1.91 7.35 -11.01
C VAL A 496 0.85 7.02 -12.04
N THR A 497 -0.37 7.52 -11.82
CA THR A 497 -1.50 7.39 -12.75
C THR A 497 -1.51 8.49 -13.78
N GLY A 498 -2.15 8.28 -14.93
CA GLY A 498 -2.24 9.29 -15.96
C GLY A 498 -2.63 8.77 -17.33
N TRP A 499 -2.40 9.61 -18.34
CA TRP A 499 -2.71 9.31 -19.73
C TRP A 499 -1.59 8.51 -20.43
N ALA A 500 -1.13 7.47 -19.78
CA ALA A 500 -0.27 6.46 -20.37
C ALA A 500 -1.04 5.14 -20.53
N LYS A 501 -0.51 4.22 -21.33
CA LYS A 501 -1.14 2.90 -21.53
C LYS A 501 -1.25 2.09 -20.24
N SER A 502 -0.32 2.32 -19.33
CA SER A 502 -0.30 1.74 -17.98
C SER A 502 0.24 2.76 -16.98
N PRO A 503 -0.09 2.66 -15.69
CA PRO A 503 0.53 3.49 -14.66
C PRO A 503 2.03 3.22 -14.62
N ALA A 504 2.80 4.26 -14.29
CA ALA A 504 4.23 4.11 -14.06
C ALA A 504 4.46 3.57 -12.65
N VAL A 505 5.26 2.51 -12.53
CA VAL A 505 5.77 2.00 -11.25
C VAL A 505 7.25 2.31 -11.19
N LEU A 506 7.64 3.04 -10.14
CA LEU A 506 8.97 3.59 -9.94
C LEU A 506 9.46 3.09 -8.58
N LEU A 507 10.35 2.08 -8.61
CA LEU A 507 10.88 1.49 -7.39
C LEU A 507 11.95 2.38 -6.78
N ASN A 508 11.82 2.63 -5.50
CA ASN A 508 12.80 3.35 -4.71
C ASN A 508 14.04 2.45 -4.52
N THR A 509 15.19 2.95 -4.90
CA THR A 509 16.45 2.20 -4.75
C THR A 509 17.18 2.53 -3.45
N ARG A 510 16.60 3.39 -2.61
CA ARG A 510 17.16 3.94 -1.37
C ARG A 510 18.46 4.74 -1.57
N GLU A 511 19.10 4.57 -2.70
CA GLU A 511 20.29 5.31 -3.13
C GLU A 511 20.21 5.66 -4.62
N GLY A 512 20.10 6.94 -4.92
CA GLY A 512 20.09 7.44 -6.28
C GLY A 512 18.69 7.46 -6.93
N PRO A 513 18.61 7.37 -8.26
CA PRO A 513 17.35 7.56 -8.97
C PRO A 513 16.40 6.38 -8.79
N PHE A 514 15.11 6.68 -8.74
CA PHE A 514 14.07 5.66 -8.81
C PHE A 514 14.19 4.83 -10.09
N ARG A 515 13.93 3.55 -9.98
CA ARG A 515 14.04 2.60 -11.09
C ARG A 515 12.65 2.31 -11.68
N PRO A 516 12.38 2.75 -12.93
CA PRO A 516 11.12 2.42 -13.57
C PRO A 516 11.04 0.91 -13.88
N VAL A 517 9.88 0.31 -13.61
CA VAL A 517 9.61 -1.09 -13.91
C VAL A 517 8.28 -1.24 -14.64
N THR A 518 8.13 -2.37 -15.35
CA THR A 518 6.87 -2.76 -16.00
C THR A 518 6.43 -4.10 -15.45
N PRO A 519 5.81 -4.11 -14.26
CA PRO A 519 5.56 -5.35 -13.51
C PRO A 519 4.27 -6.07 -13.92
N TRP A 520 3.53 -5.56 -14.91
CA TRP A 520 2.20 -6.03 -15.28
C TRP A 520 2.26 -7.35 -16.03
N ALA A 521 1.64 -8.41 -15.50
CA ALA A 521 1.55 -9.73 -16.13
C ALA A 521 0.53 -9.77 -17.30
N ALA A 522 -0.35 -8.77 -17.40
CA ALA A 522 -1.33 -8.61 -18.46
C ALA A 522 -1.40 -7.16 -18.94
N GLU A 523 -2.05 -6.93 -20.09
CA GLU A 523 -2.26 -5.59 -20.63
C GLU A 523 -3.29 -4.81 -19.79
N MET A 524 -2.94 -3.59 -19.39
CA MET A 524 -3.86 -2.70 -18.70
C MET A 524 -4.99 -2.26 -19.65
N PRO A 525 -6.25 -2.18 -19.17
CA PRO A 525 -7.37 -1.83 -20.03
C PRO A 525 -7.39 -0.39 -20.54
N GLY A 526 -6.51 0.49 -20.07
CA GLY A 526 -6.39 1.88 -20.56
C GLY A 526 -5.80 2.83 -19.56
N PRO A 527 -5.86 4.14 -19.84
CA PRO A 527 -5.33 5.17 -18.95
C PRO A 527 -5.98 5.12 -17.56
N THR A 528 -5.15 5.31 -16.52
CA THR A 528 -5.57 5.23 -15.13
C THR A 528 -5.87 6.61 -14.54
N ALA A 529 -6.90 6.69 -13.70
CA ALA A 529 -7.31 7.92 -13.01
C ALA A 529 -6.90 7.89 -11.54
N GLY A 530 -7.63 7.19 -10.68
CA GLY A 530 -7.31 7.00 -9.28
C GLY A 530 -6.56 5.70 -9.03
N ALA A 531 -5.86 5.64 -7.90
CA ALA A 531 -5.15 4.46 -7.40
C ALA A 531 -5.31 4.33 -5.89
N VAL A 532 -5.37 3.11 -5.38
CA VAL A 532 -5.21 2.78 -3.96
C VAL A 532 -4.34 1.54 -3.82
N ALA A 533 -3.56 1.50 -2.74
CA ALA A 533 -2.86 0.31 -2.29
C ALA A 533 -3.65 -0.37 -1.17
N LEU A 534 -3.69 -1.68 -1.16
CA LEU A 534 -4.39 -2.49 -0.17
C LEU A 534 -3.80 -3.90 -0.18
N ASP A 535 -3.83 -4.59 0.96
CA ASP A 535 -3.58 -6.03 1.03
C ASP A 535 -4.95 -6.73 1.08
N PHE A 536 -5.49 -7.13 -0.10
CA PHE A 536 -6.84 -7.69 -0.16
C PHE A 536 -6.90 -9.18 0.14
N ASP A 537 -5.79 -9.90 -0.04
CA ASP A 537 -5.75 -11.37 0.15
C ASP A 537 -4.96 -11.80 1.40
N GLY A 538 -4.45 -10.85 2.19
CA GLY A 538 -3.79 -11.10 3.47
C GLY A 538 -2.40 -11.73 3.34
N ASP A 539 -1.75 -11.62 2.15
CA ASP A 539 -0.44 -12.22 1.91
C ASP A 539 0.74 -11.37 2.43
N GLY A 540 0.45 -10.14 2.82
CA GLY A 540 1.45 -9.24 3.40
C GLY A 540 2.08 -8.27 2.43
N LEU A 541 1.66 -8.26 1.18
CA LEU A 541 2.13 -7.34 0.16
C LEU A 541 1.03 -6.35 -0.23
N MET A 542 1.41 -5.14 -0.57
CA MET A 542 0.46 -4.16 -1.03
C MET A 542 0.09 -4.42 -2.48
N ASP A 543 -1.20 -4.68 -2.72
CA ASP A 543 -1.84 -4.82 -4.02
C ASP A 543 -2.28 -3.45 -4.55
N LEU A 544 -2.68 -3.38 -5.82
CA LEU A 544 -3.06 -2.13 -6.45
C LEU A 544 -4.43 -2.21 -7.11
N ALA A 545 -5.32 -1.27 -6.76
CA ALA A 545 -6.56 -1.07 -7.49
C ALA A 545 -6.54 0.28 -8.22
N PHE A 546 -7.11 0.29 -9.44
CA PHE A 546 -7.15 1.48 -10.31
C PHE A 546 -8.53 1.72 -10.87
N THR A 547 -8.93 2.99 -10.92
CA THR A 547 -9.98 3.42 -11.86
C THR A 547 -9.36 3.80 -13.20
N GLN A 548 -10.13 3.60 -14.29
CA GLN A 548 -9.65 3.83 -15.65
C GLN A 548 -10.62 4.64 -16.48
N TRP A 549 -10.08 5.43 -17.42
CA TRP A 549 -10.87 6.20 -18.39
C TRP A 549 -11.22 5.39 -19.65
N ALA A 550 -11.23 4.08 -19.52
CA ALA A 550 -11.70 3.14 -20.52
C ALA A 550 -12.42 1.97 -19.84
N PRO A 551 -13.38 1.30 -20.51
CA PRO A 551 -14.03 0.11 -19.96
C PRO A 551 -13.00 -0.99 -19.61
N PRO A 552 -13.22 -1.72 -18.48
CA PRO A 552 -14.39 -1.73 -17.61
C PRO A 552 -14.46 -0.56 -16.61
N GLY A 553 -13.43 0.29 -16.50
CA GLY A 553 -13.38 1.46 -15.64
C GLY A 553 -12.85 1.20 -14.23
N LEU A 554 -12.60 -0.05 -13.87
CA LEU A 554 -12.02 -0.49 -12.59
C LEU A 554 -11.20 -1.76 -12.82
N SER A 555 -10.03 -1.87 -12.16
CA SER A 555 -9.23 -3.09 -12.13
C SER A 555 -8.50 -3.26 -10.81
N LEU A 556 -8.24 -4.52 -10.42
CA LEU A 556 -7.47 -4.91 -9.25
C LEU A 556 -6.31 -5.80 -9.70
N TRP A 557 -5.15 -5.61 -9.09
CA TRP A 557 -3.90 -6.25 -9.45
C TRP A 557 -3.21 -6.76 -8.20
N ARG A 558 -3.09 -8.08 -8.08
CA ARG A 558 -2.42 -8.75 -6.99
C ARG A 558 -0.90 -8.64 -7.15
N ASN A 559 -0.22 -8.23 -6.09
CA ASN A 559 1.23 -8.22 -6.01
C ASN A 559 1.77 -9.64 -5.83
N VAL A 560 2.68 -10.06 -6.68
CA VAL A 560 3.31 -11.37 -6.61
C VAL A 560 4.75 -11.21 -6.19
N ARG A 561 5.00 -11.39 -4.90
CA ARG A 561 6.34 -11.39 -4.27
C ARG A 561 7.14 -10.09 -4.50
N GLY A 562 6.48 -8.94 -4.60
CA GLY A 562 7.13 -7.66 -4.86
C GLY A 562 7.78 -7.54 -6.25
N LYS A 563 7.41 -8.40 -7.21
CA LYS A 563 8.10 -8.49 -8.52
C LYS A 563 7.20 -8.28 -9.72
N SER A 564 5.95 -8.69 -9.64
CA SER A 564 4.98 -8.58 -10.72
C SER A 564 3.56 -8.44 -10.17
N PHE A 565 2.64 -7.97 -11.02
CA PHE A 565 1.24 -7.86 -10.69
C PHE A 565 0.39 -8.72 -11.60
N GLU A 566 -0.50 -9.53 -11.02
CA GLU A 566 -1.47 -10.37 -11.69
C GLU A 566 -2.85 -9.74 -11.62
N HIS A 567 -3.58 -9.73 -12.74
CA HIS A 567 -4.94 -9.18 -12.80
C HIS A 567 -5.92 -10.06 -12.04
N VAL A 568 -6.70 -9.45 -11.15
CA VAL A 568 -7.78 -10.09 -10.39
C VAL A 568 -9.12 -9.77 -11.03
N ALA A 569 -9.95 -10.77 -11.23
CA ALA A 569 -11.27 -10.59 -11.82
C ALA A 569 -12.21 -9.85 -10.84
N LEU A 570 -12.84 -8.79 -11.32
CA LEU A 570 -13.87 -8.04 -10.59
C LEU A 570 -15.21 -8.10 -11.34
N PRO A 571 -16.34 -7.92 -10.64
CA PRO A 571 -17.64 -7.67 -11.28
C PRO A 571 -17.55 -6.45 -12.21
N ASP A 572 -18.07 -6.57 -13.45
CA ASP A 572 -18.08 -5.47 -14.43
C ASP A 572 -19.05 -4.36 -13.98
N PRO A 573 -18.58 -3.15 -13.68
CA PRO A 573 -19.44 -2.05 -13.27
C PRO A 573 -20.30 -1.47 -14.40
N GLY A 574 -20.05 -1.84 -15.64
CA GLY A 574 -20.72 -1.29 -16.83
C GLY A 574 -20.39 0.18 -17.06
N TRP A 575 -19.17 0.62 -16.71
CA TRP A 575 -18.73 2.01 -16.84
C TRP A 575 -18.05 2.30 -18.16
N MET A 576 -18.23 3.51 -18.63
CA MET A 576 -17.40 4.08 -19.67
C MET A 576 -16.08 4.60 -19.09
N ARG A 577 -16.15 5.19 -17.88
CA ARG A 577 -15.00 5.77 -17.16
C ARG A 577 -15.14 5.58 -15.66
N GLY A 578 -14.09 5.14 -15.00
CA GLY A 578 -13.93 5.23 -13.55
C GLY A 578 -13.24 6.53 -13.16
N TRP A 579 -13.56 7.04 -11.96
CA TRP A 579 -12.97 8.26 -11.41
C TRP A 579 -12.32 7.99 -10.04
N GLY A 580 -13.04 8.15 -8.94
CA GLY A 580 -12.54 7.93 -7.59
C GLY A 580 -12.71 6.49 -7.14
N LEU A 581 -11.83 6.04 -6.23
CA LEU A 581 -11.94 4.78 -5.51
C LEU A 581 -11.34 4.92 -4.11
N ALA A 582 -11.76 4.05 -3.19
CA ALA A 582 -11.19 3.90 -1.87
C ALA A 582 -11.22 2.43 -1.43
N ALA A 583 -10.21 2.02 -0.68
CA ALA A 583 -10.21 0.78 0.07
C ALA A 583 -10.94 1.01 1.40
N VAL A 584 -11.79 0.11 1.81
CA VAL A 584 -12.66 0.26 2.97
C VAL A 584 -13.09 -1.11 3.49
N ASP A 585 -13.21 -1.28 4.79
CA ASP A 585 -13.94 -2.41 5.40
C ASP A 585 -15.30 -1.87 5.87
N TYR A 586 -16.31 -1.89 4.94
CA TYR A 586 -17.58 -1.20 5.16
C TYR A 586 -18.49 -1.88 6.18
N ASP A 587 -18.30 -3.19 6.41
CA ASP A 587 -19.09 -3.97 7.35
C ASP A 587 -18.24 -4.48 8.55
N ASN A 588 -17.01 -3.99 8.69
CA ASN A 588 -16.07 -4.29 9.76
C ASN A 588 -15.83 -5.80 9.96
N ASP A 589 -15.88 -6.57 8.87
CA ASP A 589 -15.73 -8.01 8.93
C ASP A 589 -14.26 -8.49 8.95
N GLY A 590 -13.31 -7.57 8.77
CA GLY A 590 -11.88 -7.81 8.78
C GLY A 590 -11.30 -8.17 7.40
N LEU A 591 -12.04 -7.91 6.30
CA LEU A 591 -11.54 -7.98 4.94
C LEU A 591 -11.68 -6.61 4.27
N VAL A 592 -10.67 -6.22 3.50
CA VAL A 592 -10.68 -4.92 2.83
C VAL A 592 -11.52 -5.00 1.56
N ASP A 593 -12.54 -4.15 1.48
CA ASP A 593 -13.47 -3.99 0.37
C ASP A 593 -13.06 -2.84 -0.55
N LEU A 594 -13.76 -2.69 -1.68
CA LEU A 594 -13.54 -1.59 -2.62
C LEU A 594 -14.81 -0.79 -2.85
N VAL A 595 -14.74 0.53 -2.69
CA VAL A 595 -15.75 1.46 -3.15
C VAL A 595 -15.20 2.32 -4.27
N ALA A 596 -15.97 2.50 -5.34
CA ALA A 596 -15.54 3.32 -6.46
C ALA A 596 -16.72 4.10 -7.08
N VAL A 597 -16.41 5.18 -7.80
CA VAL A 597 -17.37 5.99 -8.54
C VAL A 597 -16.96 6.12 -10.00
N GLY A 598 -17.94 6.07 -10.88
CA GLY A 598 -17.68 6.14 -12.31
C GLY A 598 -18.89 6.65 -13.10
N GLU A 599 -18.73 6.78 -14.40
CA GLU A 599 -19.74 7.22 -15.35
C GLU A 599 -20.09 6.10 -16.34
N THR A 600 -21.38 5.83 -16.49
CA THR A 600 -21.89 4.88 -17.48
C THR A 600 -21.90 5.48 -18.89
N PHE A 601 -22.13 4.66 -19.91
CA PHE A 601 -22.28 5.09 -21.29
C PHE A 601 -23.45 6.08 -21.52
N SER A 602 -24.41 6.16 -20.58
CA SER A 602 -25.50 7.15 -20.61
C SER A 602 -25.11 8.49 -19.96
N GLY A 603 -23.90 8.65 -19.44
CA GLY A 603 -23.43 9.85 -18.74
C GLY A 603 -23.95 9.99 -17.30
N ASN A 604 -24.63 8.97 -16.78
CA ASN A 604 -25.04 8.94 -15.38
C ASN A 604 -23.87 8.45 -14.49
N GLY A 605 -23.66 9.13 -13.39
CA GLY A 605 -22.74 8.68 -12.36
C GLY A 605 -23.29 7.49 -11.57
N ARG A 606 -22.43 6.60 -11.15
CA ARG A 606 -22.77 5.42 -10.35
C ARG A 606 -21.73 5.19 -9.27
N ILE A 607 -22.18 4.72 -8.11
CA ILE A 607 -21.33 4.13 -7.05
C ILE A 607 -21.29 2.63 -7.27
N LEU A 608 -20.17 2.02 -6.99
CA LEU A 608 -19.96 0.59 -6.90
C LEU A 608 -19.35 0.27 -5.55
N LEU A 609 -19.93 -0.68 -4.82
CA LEU A 609 -19.34 -1.25 -3.60
C LEU A 609 -19.16 -2.74 -3.83
N LEU A 610 -17.91 -3.17 -3.73
CA LEU A 610 -17.48 -4.56 -3.89
C LEU A 610 -17.05 -5.11 -2.54
N ARG A 611 -17.80 -6.09 -2.04
CA ARG A 611 -17.44 -6.82 -0.82
C ARG A 611 -16.38 -7.87 -1.14
N ASN A 612 -15.31 -7.90 -0.38
CA ASN A 612 -14.32 -8.95 -0.41
C ASN A 612 -14.88 -10.20 0.31
N GLU A 613 -14.91 -11.32 -0.37
CA GLU A 613 -15.37 -12.60 0.18
C GLU A 613 -14.19 -13.60 0.32
N GLY A 614 -12.97 -13.10 0.52
CA GLY A 614 -11.76 -13.91 0.66
C GLY A 614 -11.43 -14.66 -0.63
N GLN A 615 -11.24 -15.98 -0.56
CA GLN A 615 -10.92 -16.80 -1.74
C GLN A 615 -12.04 -16.83 -2.79
N ALA A 616 -13.28 -16.51 -2.42
CA ALA A 616 -14.38 -16.39 -3.36
C ALA A 616 -14.31 -15.14 -4.25
N GLY A 617 -13.38 -14.19 -3.94
CA GLY A 617 -13.19 -12.96 -4.67
C GLY A 617 -14.15 -11.85 -4.26
N PHE A 618 -14.47 -10.95 -5.18
CA PHE A 618 -15.29 -9.76 -4.89
C PHE A 618 -16.71 -9.91 -5.40
N ARG A 619 -17.69 -9.48 -4.57
CA ARG A 619 -19.12 -9.47 -4.91
C ARG A 619 -19.68 -8.05 -4.91
N ASP A 620 -20.47 -7.67 -5.93
CA ASP A 620 -21.17 -6.39 -5.98
C ASP A 620 -22.34 -6.37 -4.98
N VAL A 621 -22.21 -5.53 -3.95
CA VAL A 621 -23.22 -5.32 -2.89
C VAL A 621 -23.90 -3.95 -2.98
N THR A 622 -23.72 -3.24 -4.07
CA THR A 622 -24.26 -1.88 -4.30
C THR A 622 -25.78 -1.82 -4.10
N HIS A 623 -26.50 -2.84 -4.59
CA HIS A 623 -27.97 -2.90 -4.44
C HIS A 623 -28.39 -3.23 -3.01
N GLU A 624 -27.70 -4.14 -2.35
CA GLU A 624 -28.00 -4.58 -0.99
C GLU A 624 -27.83 -3.45 0.02
N THR A 625 -26.83 -2.60 -0.20
CA THR A 625 -26.52 -1.42 0.65
C THR A 625 -27.33 -0.17 0.30
N GLY A 626 -28.13 -0.23 -0.78
CA GLY A 626 -28.98 0.87 -1.24
C GLY A 626 -28.26 1.97 -1.99
N LEU A 627 -26.97 1.81 -2.30
CA LEU A 627 -26.15 2.78 -3.04
C LEU A 627 -26.60 2.95 -4.50
N ASP A 628 -27.26 1.96 -5.08
CA ASP A 628 -27.89 2.02 -6.42
C ASP A 628 -29.00 3.06 -6.54
N LYS A 629 -29.59 3.47 -5.41
CA LYS A 629 -30.66 4.48 -5.34
C LYS A 629 -30.12 5.91 -5.29
N ILE A 630 -28.83 6.07 -5.06
CA ILE A 630 -28.18 7.38 -4.96
C ILE A 630 -27.96 7.93 -6.37
N VAL A 631 -28.57 9.07 -6.67
CA VAL A 631 -28.45 9.72 -7.97
C VAL A 631 -27.19 10.55 -8.02
N LEU A 632 -26.17 10.08 -8.73
CA LEU A 632 -24.95 10.83 -8.98
C LEU A 632 -24.95 11.46 -10.37
N ARG A 633 -24.30 12.63 -10.47
CA ARG A 633 -23.93 13.28 -11.73
C ARG A 633 -22.50 13.77 -11.60
N ASN A 634 -21.70 13.53 -12.62
CA ASN A 634 -20.30 13.97 -12.70
C ASN A 634 -19.47 13.64 -11.45
N PRO A 635 -19.48 12.40 -10.92
CA PRO A 635 -18.67 12.06 -9.76
C PRO A 635 -17.17 12.23 -10.07
N ARG A 636 -16.38 12.54 -9.04
CA ARG A 636 -14.92 12.63 -9.16
C ARG A 636 -14.23 11.81 -8.09
N SER A 637 -14.14 12.28 -6.86
CA SER A 637 -13.47 11.58 -5.78
C SER A 637 -14.48 10.85 -4.89
N VAL A 638 -14.05 9.78 -4.26
CA VAL A 638 -14.71 9.18 -3.09
C VAL A 638 -13.68 9.08 -1.98
N VAL A 639 -14.06 9.55 -0.78
CA VAL A 639 -13.26 9.48 0.44
C VAL A 639 -14.08 8.74 1.49
N ALA A 640 -13.49 7.71 2.09
CA ALA A 640 -14.10 6.90 3.13
C ALA A 640 -13.53 7.30 4.51
N PHE A 641 -14.40 7.57 5.50
CA PHE A 641 -14.02 7.94 6.85
C PHE A 641 -15.22 7.87 7.80
N ASP A 642 -14.98 7.77 9.09
CA ASP A 642 -16.05 7.83 10.11
C ASP A 642 -16.35 9.30 10.45
N ALA A 643 -17.43 9.84 9.91
CA ALA A 643 -17.76 11.27 10.01
C ALA A 643 -18.35 11.67 11.35
N ASP A 644 -18.94 10.76 12.12
CA ASP A 644 -19.63 11.07 13.38
C ASP A 644 -19.13 10.27 14.59
N GLY A 645 -18.08 9.47 14.42
CA GLY A 645 -17.39 8.72 15.47
C GLY A 645 -18.17 7.51 15.95
N ASP A 646 -19.05 6.94 15.10
CA ASP A 646 -19.91 5.81 15.48
C ASP A 646 -19.29 4.43 15.12
N GLY A 647 -18.13 4.41 14.45
CA GLY A 647 -17.44 3.20 14.04
C GLY A 647 -17.93 2.58 12.76
N SER A 648 -18.77 3.28 12.00
CA SER A 648 -19.16 2.91 10.65
C SER A 648 -18.51 3.83 9.65
N ILE A 649 -17.98 3.31 8.56
CA ILE A 649 -17.32 4.11 7.54
C ILE A 649 -18.34 4.77 6.62
N ASP A 650 -18.35 6.09 6.60
CA ASP A 650 -19.16 6.96 5.74
C ASP A 650 -18.43 7.26 4.42
N LEU A 651 -19.16 7.73 3.41
CA LEU A 651 -18.62 8.05 2.09
C LEU A 651 -18.87 9.51 1.72
N LEU A 652 -17.81 10.27 1.48
CA LEU A 652 -17.87 11.59 0.87
C LEU A 652 -17.58 11.47 -0.63
N ILE A 653 -18.53 11.89 -1.47
CA ILE A 653 -18.35 11.86 -2.91
C ILE A 653 -18.38 13.28 -3.46
N THR A 654 -17.27 13.70 -4.08
CA THR A 654 -17.21 14.97 -4.79
C THR A 654 -17.79 14.86 -6.19
N LYS A 655 -18.27 15.96 -6.71
CA LYS A 655 -18.90 16.04 -8.03
C LYS A 655 -18.43 17.26 -8.79
N ASN A 656 -18.08 17.09 -10.05
CA ASN A 656 -17.68 18.20 -10.87
C ASN A 656 -18.87 19.15 -11.14
N GLY A 657 -18.68 20.44 -10.83
CA GLY A 657 -19.70 21.48 -11.05
C GLY A 657 -20.93 21.38 -10.13
N LEU A 658 -20.92 20.54 -9.10
CA LEU A 658 -22.06 20.29 -8.21
C LEU A 658 -21.58 20.16 -6.75
N SER A 659 -22.53 20.37 -5.80
CA SER A 659 -22.25 20.13 -4.37
C SER A 659 -21.96 18.65 -4.11
N PRO A 660 -21.05 18.32 -3.18
CA PRO A 660 -20.70 16.93 -2.83
C PRO A 660 -21.89 16.17 -2.23
N VAL A 661 -21.71 14.86 -2.08
CA VAL A 661 -22.67 13.98 -1.40
C VAL A 661 -21.94 13.37 -0.19
N LEU A 662 -22.58 13.41 0.98
CA LEU A 662 -22.16 12.66 2.15
C LEU A 662 -23.19 11.55 2.40
N LEU A 663 -22.72 10.33 2.44
CA LEU A 663 -23.51 9.13 2.67
C LEU A 663 -23.12 8.54 4.01
N LYS A 664 -24.06 8.57 4.96
CA LYS A 664 -23.86 7.95 6.27
C LYS A 664 -24.10 6.45 6.19
N SER A 665 -23.14 5.66 6.66
CA SER A 665 -23.26 4.23 6.89
C SER A 665 -24.10 3.95 8.14
N VAL A 666 -24.96 2.94 8.06
CA VAL A 666 -25.78 2.49 9.19
C VAL A 666 -25.68 0.98 9.29
N GLY A 667 -25.16 0.52 10.40
CA GLY A 667 -25.06 -0.90 10.73
C GLY A 667 -23.67 -1.52 10.56
N GLY A 668 -22.69 -0.82 10.01
CA GLY A 668 -21.30 -1.28 9.92
C GLY A 668 -20.69 -1.58 11.30
N ASN A 669 -21.02 -0.76 12.28
CA ASN A 669 -20.57 -0.87 13.67
C ASN A 669 -21.23 -1.99 14.50
N LYS A 670 -21.96 -2.91 13.87
CA LYS A 670 -22.42 -4.16 14.52
C LYS A 670 -21.28 -5.14 14.72
N ASN A 671 -20.31 -5.12 13.85
CA ASN A 671 -19.02 -5.77 14.05
C ASN A 671 -18.08 -4.84 14.82
N ASN A 672 -17.08 -5.42 15.48
CA ASN A 672 -16.07 -4.66 16.19
C ASN A 672 -15.10 -3.98 15.23
N TRP A 673 -14.52 -2.88 15.66
CA TRP A 673 -13.64 -2.05 14.85
C TRP A 673 -12.54 -1.41 15.71
N LEU A 674 -11.48 -0.99 15.04
CA LEU A 674 -10.34 -0.29 15.63
C LEU A 674 -9.98 0.88 14.72
N GLN A 675 -9.87 2.07 15.29
CA GLN A 675 -9.36 3.25 14.60
C GLN A 675 -8.03 3.66 15.23
N LEU A 676 -7.01 3.87 14.41
CA LEU A 676 -5.65 4.16 14.84
C LEU A 676 -5.19 5.49 14.24
N VAL A 677 -4.75 6.37 15.10
CA VAL A 677 -3.94 7.53 14.76
C VAL A 677 -2.52 7.21 15.17
N VAL A 678 -1.60 7.26 14.23
CA VAL A 678 -0.18 7.05 14.51
C VAL A 678 0.53 8.39 14.46
N ALA A 679 1.37 8.66 15.46
CA ALA A 679 2.10 9.92 15.60
C ALA A 679 3.59 9.65 15.75
N GLY A 680 4.41 10.07 14.80
CA GLY A 680 5.84 9.93 14.84
C GLY A 680 6.49 10.82 15.90
N ASP A 681 7.65 10.40 16.37
CA ASP A 681 8.56 11.21 17.18
C ASP A 681 9.84 11.54 16.40
N THR A 682 10.49 10.51 15.87
CA THR A 682 11.61 10.62 14.90
C THR A 682 11.13 10.47 13.47
N ALA A 683 10.06 9.73 13.22
CA ALA A 683 9.33 9.74 11.97
C ALA A 683 8.44 10.99 11.86
N ASN A 684 7.88 11.25 10.68
CA ASN A 684 6.98 12.38 10.49
C ASN A 684 5.79 12.33 11.46
N LYS A 685 5.35 13.49 11.94
CA LYS A 685 4.33 13.60 13.01
C LYS A 685 2.98 13.00 12.67
N MET A 686 2.64 12.92 11.39
CA MET A 686 1.39 12.30 10.94
C MET A 686 1.51 10.80 10.63
N GLY A 687 2.70 10.22 10.79
CA GLY A 687 2.97 8.82 10.53
C GLY A 687 2.73 8.39 9.07
N ILE A 688 2.72 9.31 8.11
CA ILE A 688 2.55 8.99 6.69
C ILE A 688 3.68 8.04 6.24
N GLY A 689 3.31 6.95 5.56
CA GLY A 689 4.23 5.86 5.18
C GLY A 689 4.43 4.80 6.26
N THR A 690 3.92 5.00 7.50
CA THR A 690 3.97 3.97 8.54
C THR A 690 3.11 2.79 8.13
N ARG A 691 3.72 1.59 8.12
CA ARG A 691 3.01 0.33 7.93
C ARG A 691 2.50 -0.20 9.26
N ALA A 692 1.28 -0.66 9.30
CA ALA A 692 0.65 -1.29 10.45
C ALA A 692 0.16 -2.70 10.13
N GLU A 693 0.45 -3.65 11.00
CA GLU A 693 -0.07 -5.01 10.96
C GLU A 693 -0.97 -5.22 12.18
N VAL A 694 -2.24 -5.53 11.94
CA VAL A 694 -3.26 -5.75 12.97
C VAL A 694 -3.56 -7.23 13.04
N PHE A 695 -3.20 -7.88 14.14
CA PHE A 695 -3.45 -9.30 14.39
C PHE A 695 -4.66 -9.46 15.32
N PHE A 696 -5.62 -10.26 14.92
CA PHE A 696 -6.82 -10.56 15.72
C PHE A 696 -7.33 -11.98 15.42
N GLY A 697 -7.50 -12.78 16.46
CA GLY A 697 -7.80 -14.18 16.30
C GLY A 697 -6.73 -14.93 15.50
N ALA A 698 -7.13 -15.54 14.39
CA ALA A 698 -6.20 -16.19 13.45
C ALA A 698 -5.93 -15.35 12.20
N ARG A 699 -6.41 -14.12 12.15
CA ARG A 699 -6.32 -13.20 10.98
C ARG A 699 -5.28 -12.12 11.20
N LYS A 700 -4.83 -11.55 10.07
CA LYS A 700 -3.95 -10.39 10.00
C LYS A 700 -4.47 -9.45 8.91
N GLN A 701 -4.46 -8.16 9.18
CA GLN A 701 -4.65 -7.10 8.19
C GLN A 701 -3.41 -6.23 8.14
N ILE A 702 -3.12 -5.68 6.96
CA ILE A 702 -1.99 -4.78 6.74
C ILE A 702 -2.49 -3.48 6.15
N PHE A 703 -1.95 -2.40 6.65
CA PHE A 703 -2.25 -1.03 6.24
C PHE A 703 -0.97 -0.22 6.11
N GLU A 704 -1.03 0.81 5.29
CA GLU A 704 -0.08 1.92 5.30
C GLU A 704 -0.85 3.22 5.50
N VAL A 705 -0.29 4.16 6.26
CA VAL A 705 -0.87 5.50 6.41
C VAL A 705 -0.62 6.29 5.13
N PRO A 706 -1.67 6.64 4.37
CA PRO A 706 -1.49 7.18 3.02
C PRO A 706 -1.15 8.68 3.03
N GLY A 707 -0.20 9.09 2.19
CA GLY A 707 0.07 10.51 1.87
C GLY A 707 -0.82 11.05 0.75
N ALA A 708 -1.55 10.19 0.04
CA ALA A 708 -2.63 10.47 -0.90
C ALA A 708 -3.42 9.19 -1.15
N SER A 709 -4.67 9.30 -1.60
CA SER A 709 -5.48 8.12 -1.92
C SER A 709 -6.55 8.42 -2.97
N GLY A 710 -6.88 7.42 -3.75
CA GLY A 710 -7.97 7.50 -4.71
C GLY A 710 -7.71 8.45 -5.88
N TYR A 711 -8.58 9.43 -6.06
CA TYR A 711 -8.53 10.41 -7.15
C TYR A 711 -8.49 11.84 -6.62
N LEU A 712 -7.34 12.51 -6.76
CA LEU A 712 -7.10 13.93 -6.43
C LEU A 712 -7.48 14.33 -5.00
N GLY A 713 -7.40 13.40 -4.04
CA GLY A 713 -7.76 13.65 -2.65
C GLY A 713 -7.01 12.76 -1.68
N GLN A 714 -7.38 12.88 -0.41
CA GLN A 714 -6.80 12.10 0.67
C GLN A 714 -7.86 11.84 1.75
N GLY A 715 -7.95 10.59 2.21
CA GLY A 715 -8.65 10.22 3.43
C GLY A 715 -7.90 10.72 4.67
N PRO A 716 -8.49 10.63 5.86
CA PRO A 716 -7.76 10.96 7.07
C PRO A 716 -6.51 10.08 7.17
N PRO A 717 -5.37 10.61 7.68
CA PRO A 717 -4.14 9.84 7.88
C PRO A 717 -4.28 8.92 9.10
N GLU A 718 -5.23 8.02 9.03
CA GLU A 718 -5.65 7.10 10.08
C GLU A 718 -5.87 5.71 9.49
N ILE A 719 -5.70 4.69 10.31
CA ILE A 719 -6.00 3.31 9.95
C ILE A 719 -7.33 2.93 10.57
N PHE A 720 -8.22 2.38 9.76
CA PHE A 720 -9.48 1.82 10.21
C PHE A 720 -9.51 0.32 9.89
N SER A 721 -9.61 -0.51 10.92
CA SER A 721 -9.57 -1.97 10.84
C SER A 721 -10.84 -2.55 11.42
N GLY A 722 -11.59 -3.32 10.63
CA GLY A 722 -12.65 -4.17 11.15
C GLY A 722 -12.06 -5.38 11.87
N LEU A 723 -12.68 -5.77 12.99
CA LEU A 723 -12.24 -6.90 13.80
C LEU A 723 -13.27 -8.06 13.82
N GLY A 724 -14.40 -7.89 13.11
CA GLY A 724 -15.49 -8.87 13.14
C GLY A 724 -16.08 -9.02 14.55
N ASP A 725 -16.02 -10.22 15.10
CA ASP A 725 -16.50 -10.57 16.45
C ASP A 725 -15.41 -10.46 17.52
N GLU A 726 -14.15 -10.16 17.16
CA GLU A 726 -13.05 -10.05 18.12
C GLU A 726 -13.10 -8.78 18.95
N GLY A 727 -12.97 -8.92 20.27
CA GLY A 727 -13.11 -7.80 21.22
C GLY A 727 -11.90 -6.87 21.33
N ALA A 728 -10.78 -7.21 20.69
CA ALA A 728 -9.55 -6.42 20.66
C ALA A 728 -8.66 -6.90 19.53
N ALA A 729 -7.73 -6.05 19.08
CA ALA A 729 -6.58 -6.54 18.36
C ALA A 729 -5.61 -7.22 19.35
N ASP A 730 -5.21 -8.45 19.06
CA ASP A 730 -4.28 -9.23 19.91
C ASP A 730 -2.89 -8.58 19.92
N VAL A 731 -2.45 -8.15 18.74
CA VAL A 731 -1.21 -7.40 18.50
C VAL A 731 -1.45 -6.34 17.42
N LEU A 732 -0.94 -5.15 17.65
CA LEU A 732 -0.73 -4.11 16.64
C LEU A 732 0.78 -3.93 16.51
N ARG A 733 1.31 -4.18 15.32
CA ARG A 733 2.71 -3.92 15.00
C ARG A 733 2.82 -2.75 14.05
N LEU A 734 3.67 -1.80 14.40
CA LEU A 734 3.97 -0.61 13.60
C LEU A 734 5.43 -0.66 13.14
N PHE A 735 5.61 -0.38 11.85
CA PHE A 735 6.91 -0.16 11.23
C PHE A 735 7.00 1.33 10.90
N TRP A 736 7.70 2.09 11.75
CA TRP A 736 7.75 3.54 11.64
C TRP A 736 8.71 3.97 10.55
N SER A 737 9.82 3.90 10.58
CA SER A 737 10.83 4.17 9.57
C SER A 737 11.62 2.89 9.33
N PRO A 738 12.41 2.78 8.31
CA PRO A 738 12.93 1.49 7.84
C PRO A 738 13.59 0.59 8.92
N SER A 739 13.74 1.07 10.13
CA SER A 739 14.45 0.30 11.17
C SER A 739 13.76 0.21 12.54
N THR A 740 12.59 0.81 12.74
CA THR A 740 11.92 0.81 14.05
C THR A 740 10.62 0.01 14.02
N VAL A 741 10.55 -1.03 14.84
CA VAL A 741 9.35 -1.87 15.01
C VAL A 741 8.81 -1.67 16.43
N GLN A 742 7.53 -1.33 16.52
CA GLN A 742 6.81 -1.16 17.79
C GLN A 742 5.61 -2.10 17.83
N ASP A 743 5.51 -2.92 18.86
CA ASP A 743 4.35 -3.78 19.11
C ASP A 743 3.51 -3.27 20.26
N GLU A 744 2.18 -3.19 20.06
CA GLU A 744 1.19 -3.01 21.09
C GLU A 744 0.38 -4.32 21.26
N ILE A 745 0.05 -4.68 22.50
CA ILE A 745 -0.63 -5.93 22.82
C ILE A 745 -1.99 -5.62 23.43
N GLN A 746 -3.05 -6.32 22.98
CA GLN A 746 -4.43 -6.17 23.46
C GLN A 746 -4.95 -4.73 23.27
N VAL A 747 -4.90 -4.24 22.04
CA VAL A 747 -5.44 -2.92 21.68
C VAL A 747 -6.97 -2.98 21.64
N PRO A 748 -7.67 -2.22 22.48
CA PRO A 748 -9.12 -2.37 22.64
C PRO A 748 -9.90 -1.84 21.43
N ASN A 749 -11.00 -2.53 21.08
CA ASN A 749 -11.95 -2.15 20.05
C ASN A 749 -12.85 -0.96 20.44
N GLY A 750 -13.65 -0.50 19.47
CA GLY A 750 -14.77 0.44 19.69
C GLY A 750 -14.36 1.86 20.04
N LYS A 751 -13.14 2.26 19.72
CA LYS A 751 -12.65 3.64 19.93
C LYS A 751 -11.46 4.00 19.04
N ARG A 752 -11.23 5.28 18.90
CA ARG A 752 -10.04 5.86 18.30
C ARG A 752 -8.87 5.76 19.30
N ASN A 753 -7.78 5.12 18.89
CA ASN A 753 -6.56 4.94 19.69
C ASN A 753 -5.43 5.76 19.05
N THR A 754 -4.74 6.55 19.84
CA THR A 754 -3.51 7.24 19.40
C THR A 754 -2.30 6.45 19.87
N ILE A 755 -1.44 6.09 18.92
CA ILE A 755 -0.18 5.39 19.19
C ILE A 755 0.95 6.34 18.80
N VAL A 756 1.79 6.65 19.77
CA VAL A 756 2.97 7.50 19.57
C VAL A 756 4.19 6.61 19.41
N GLU A 757 5.07 6.96 18.46
CA GLU A 757 6.37 6.30 18.30
C GLU A 757 7.15 6.33 19.61
N ARG A 758 7.73 5.18 19.99
CA ARG A 758 8.56 5.08 21.18
C ARG A 758 10.03 5.20 20.82
N ASP A 759 10.73 6.07 21.52
CA ASP A 759 12.19 6.10 21.45
C ASP A 759 12.77 4.75 21.93
N ASN A 760 13.34 4.00 21.00
CA ASN A 760 13.99 2.71 21.29
C ASN A 760 15.31 2.87 22.08
N SER A 761 15.78 4.09 22.31
CA SER A 761 16.99 4.34 23.13
C SER A 761 16.78 3.99 24.62
N GLU A 762 15.54 3.98 25.09
CA GLU A 762 15.20 3.58 26.47
C GLU A 762 15.17 2.06 26.71
N VAL A 763 14.99 1.26 25.67
CA VAL A 763 14.95 -0.23 25.75
C VAL A 763 16.37 -0.82 25.86
N SER A 764 17.39 -0.03 25.67
CA SER A 764 18.81 -0.44 25.73
C SER A 764 19.50 -0.24 27.10
N ARG A 765 18.74 0.09 28.17
CA ARG A 765 19.26 0.18 29.54
C ARG A 765 18.86 -1.00 30.41
#